data_f98cf313c28c776adcb6718e87aeef56
#
_entry.id   f98cf313c28c776adcb6718e87aeef56
#
_cell.length_a   1.000
_cell.length_b   1.000
_cell.length_c   1.000
_cell.angle_alpha   90.00
_cell.angle_beta   90.00
_cell.angle_gamma   90.00
#
_symmetry.space_group_name_H-M   'P 1'
#
loop_
_entity.id
_entity.type
_entity.pdbx_description
1 polymer ?
#
loop_
_entity_poly.entity_id
_entity_poly.type
_entity_poly.pdbx_seq_one_letter_code
_entity_poly.pdbx_strand_id
1 'polypeptide(L)'
;MIKRLITFWVAAFVLGISGAFAQIVTTSPALLQEASKDVVLTYHADSPLGNGGLKGLSATTPVYAHIGVITNKSADTSDWKYAPSEWGDNAAKYKLKYVSPNTYTLSIGDIRTYFGITDASETVQKIAVVFRTGDCNKEGKTSSGGDILVDVLEPGFQMSLTVSTPKVITAETKATLTVNTTEPCTIELYNGTFRFGRKSNATTYSSEYNMAVPGTYDFKAVATTTDGTKTMTKTYTVSYITDSPAGTYPGGVPKMGAVKNADGTVTFCIAAPGKKNVMLVGAWSNYSTIANQCEMKYQDYNGQRYFFRTVSDLQENTWYPYYYIVDGITKVGDPYAHMVLDPYSDKWLDSSIWPDMPKYPYEKFDDTMMAVYRGDLDGNYKFSDFTIPDHRNLVIYEMLVRDFTGTDRQANGEGTLRKAIEKIPYLRSLGINAVELMPVMEFNGNNSWGYNTNFYMAPDKAYGSPKDLKDFVELCHRNGIAVILDIVFNQSDGLHPWYQMYPIASNPFYNQTAPHDYSVLNDWKQENPLVRQQWKDAIKYWMTAYNVDGFRFDLVKGLGTSYPSGTEAYNASRVAVMKDLHAAIKAVKPNGIHINENLAGDKEENEMAADGQLNWANINYNSCQFGMGYASGSNLERFLSTYDSRTAFSTVAYAESHDEERVGYKQKAYGYGSVKEDQYKRSRRLAQLAVQMLLTPGPKMIWQFGEFGADQTTKNSDDSNNTDPKTVVWYYKDATDYVGIFEAYQAMCNLRRNNPDLFINGTFTQVGMNTQSFSTNRIIRINNGDREIIALINPNVDGAAKNVGYSVQKISASNHQILSSSRNLTATPTFSGTTVKCSIPANGYIVLGTKSVLGVDDVTVDADPSTAVKVYADGREIVIAGEYTTATVYNVAGALQPSLSVSAPGLYIVTVDGTAHKVLVR
;
A
#
# COMPACT_ATOMS: atom_id res chain seq x y z
N MET A 1 -6.64 17.03 11.23
CA MET A 1 -7.49 17.05 10.01
C MET A 1 -8.04 15.66 9.65
N ILE A 2 -7.38 14.57 9.99
CA ILE A 2 -7.82 13.19 9.66
C ILE A 2 -9.07 12.71 10.43
N LYS A 3 -9.36 13.22 11.63
CA LYS A 3 -10.58 12.87 12.36
C LYS A 3 -11.90 13.41 11.78
N ARG A 4 -11.85 14.30 10.78
CA ARG A 4 -13.07 14.89 10.16
C ARG A 4 -13.51 14.23 8.85
N LEU A 5 -12.67 13.39 8.21
CA LEU A 5 -13.04 12.69 6.96
C LEU A 5 -13.68 11.30 7.18
N ILE A 6 -13.50 10.69 8.35
CA ILE A 6 -14.02 9.33 8.62
C ILE A 6 -15.52 9.31 8.96
N THR A 7 -16.12 10.44 9.32
CA THR A 7 -17.53 10.51 9.75
C THR A 7 -18.53 10.60 8.58
N PHE A 8 -18.07 10.84 7.34
CA PHE A 8 -19.00 11.02 6.20
C PHE A 8 -19.41 9.73 5.48
N TRP A 9 -18.77 8.60 5.71
CA TRP A 9 -19.03 7.34 5.00
C TRP A 9 -19.86 6.29 5.75
N VAL A 10 -20.09 6.46 7.05
CA VAL A 10 -20.91 5.51 7.84
C VAL A 10 -22.41 5.77 7.72
N ALA A 11 -22.84 6.96 7.28
CA ALA A 11 -24.26 7.30 7.17
C ALA A 11 -24.94 6.83 5.88
N ALA A 12 -24.20 6.39 4.85
CA ALA A 12 -24.78 5.97 3.57
C ALA A 12 -25.19 4.48 3.47
N PHE A 13 -24.83 3.65 4.46
CA PHE A 13 -24.99 2.20 4.36
C PHE A 13 -26.23 1.61 5.10
N VAL A 14 -27.10 2.42 5.69
CA VAL A 14 -28.30 1.95 6.44
C VAL A 14 -29.62 2.27 5.71
N LEU A 15 -29.62 2.57 4.44
CA LEU A 15 -30.86 2.85 3.67
C LEU A 15 -31.22 1.71 2.69
N GLY A 16 -31.23 0.47 3.17
CA GLY A 16 -31.54 -0.71 2.34
C GLY A 16 -32.69 -1.61 2.80
N ILE A 17 -33.40 -1.28 3.87
CA ILE A 17 -34.56 -2.08 4.31
C ILE A 17 -35.74 -1.14 4.60
N SER A 18 -36.59 -0.89 3.60
CA SER A 18 -37.87 -0.24 3.83
C SER A 18 -38.97 -0.95 3.06
N GLY A 19 -39.52 -1.97 3.68
CA GLY A 19 -40.96 -2.28 3.49
C GLY A 19 -41.79 -1.08 3.96
N ALA A 20 -42.96 -0.87 3.43
CA ALA A 20 -43.84 0.28 3.67
C ALA A 20 -44.23 0.55 5.15
N PHE A 21 -43.63 -0.17 6.12
CA PHE A 21 -43.86 -0.06 7.57
C PHE A 21 -42.58 0.22 8.38
N ALA A 22 -41.49 0.59 7.77
CA ALA A 22 -40.22 0.67 8.47
C ALA A 22 -39.76 2.10 8.82
N GLN A 23 -40.46 3.17 8.41
CA GLN A 23 -40.05 4.54 8.73
C GLN A 23 -40.39 4.87 10.18
N ILE A 24 -39.49 5.56 10.90
CA ILE A 24 -39.77 6.08 12.25
C ILE A 24 -40.77 7.25 12.15
N VAL A 25 -40.65 8.07 11.12
CA VAL A 25 -41.52 9.20 10.82
C VAL A 25 -41.95 9.13 9.37
N THR A 26 -43.25 9.19 9.12
CA THR A 26 -43.83 9.43 7.80
C THR A 26 -44.41 10.83 7.72
N THR A 27 -44.54 11.36 6.51
CA THR A 27 -44.98 12.75 6.31
C THR A 27 -46.22 12.84 5.40
N SER A 28 -46.98 13.90 5.60
CA SER A 28 -48.00 14.33 4.65
C SER A 28 -47.75 15.80 4.33
N PRO A 29 -47.51 16.20 3.06
CA PRO A 29 -47.34 15.31 1.88
C PRO A 29 -46.16 14.36 2.02
N ALA A 30 -46.21 13.24 1.27
CA ALA A 30 -45.22 12.17 1.36
C ALA A 30 -43.80 12.61 0.92
N LEU A 31 -43.73 13.63 0.08
CA LEU A 31 -42.46 14.28 -0.34
C LEU A 31 -42.52 15.75 0.16
N LEU A 32 -41.72 16.05 1.16
CA LEU A 32 -41.63 17.41 1.71
C LEU A 32 -40.74 18.29 0.84
N GLN A 33 -41.22 19.48 0.57
CA GLN A 33 -40.41 20.62 0.08
C GLN A 33 -40.63 21.77 1.04
N GLU A 34 -39.73 22.73 1.08
CA GLU A 34 -39.86 23.88 1.98
C GLU A 34 -41.16 24.64 1.77
N ALA A 35 -41.66 24.67 0.54
CA ALA A 35 -42.96 25.29 0.18
C ALA A 35 -44.20 24.44 0.49
N SER A 36 -44.03 23.23 1.00
CA SER A 36 -45.12 22.32 1.34
C SER A 36 -46.04 22.95 2.39
N LYS A 37 -47.37 22.81 2.20
CA LYS A 37 -48.41 23.29 3.12
C LYS A 37 -49.04 22.10 3.84
N ASP A 38 -49.70 22.42 4.98
CA ASP A 38 -50.40 21.41 5.79
C ASP A 38 -49.54 20.19 6.17
N VAL A 39 -48.24 20.43 6.40
CA VAL A 39 -47.28 19.40 6.74
C VAL A 39 -47.63 18.75 8.07
N VAL A 40 -47.72 17.42 8.06
CA VAL A 40 -47.95 16.60 9.26
C VAL A 40 -46.84 15.56 9.33
N LEU A 41 -46.18 15.45 10.47
CA LEU A 41 -45.28 14.35 10.80
C LEU A 41 -46.06 13.29 11.56
N THR A 42 -45.98 12.03 11.13
CA THR A 42 -46.54 10.88 11.85
C THR A 42 -45.41 10.03 12.41
N TYR A 43 -45.33 9.96 13.74
CA TYR A 43 -44.34 9.15 14.46
C TYR A 43 -44.83 7.73 14.73
N HIS A 44 -44.03 6.73 14.40
CA HIS A 44 -44.29 5.30 14.61
C HIS A 44 -43.32 4.76 15.68
N ALA A 45 -43.80 4.76 16.96
CA ALA A 45 -42.95 4.38 18.12
C ALA A 45 -42.58 2.88 18.14
N ASP A 46 -43.22 2.04 17.36
CA ASP A 46 -42.92 0.60 17.20
C ASP A 46 -42.12 0.28 15.93
N SER A 47 -41.69 1.31 15.19
CA SER A 47 -40.85 1.12 14.02
C SER A 47 -39.57 0.35 14.39
N PRO A 48 -39.15 -0.68 13.61
CA PRO A 48 -37.91 -1.42 13.84
C PRO A 48 -36.65 -0.57 13.62
N LEU A 49 -36.75 0.59 12.97
CA LEU A 49 -35.65 1.56 12.82
C LEU A 49 -35.53 2.49 14.01
N GLY A 50 -36.51 2.54 14.91
CA GLY A 50 -36.51 3.31 16.15
C GLY A 50 -35.91 2.51 17.31
N ASN A 51 -35.53 3.23 18.38
CA ASN A 51 -35.00 2.64 19.61
C ASN A 51 -36.10 1.99 20.51
N GLY A 52 -37.38 2.10 20.13
CA GLY A 52 -38.50 1.58 20.88
C GLY A 52 -38.78 2.27 22.22
N GLY A 53 -38.07 3.35 22.55
CA GLY A 53 -38.16 4.00 23.86
C GLY A 53 -39.55 4.57 24.22
N LEU A 54 -40.40 4.86 23.22
CA LEU A 54 -41.79 5.30 23.43
C LEU A 54 -42.83 4.26 23.00
N LYS A 55 -42.42 3.03 22.74
CA LYS A 55 -43.33 1.94 22.37
C LYS A 55 -44.22 1.53 23.55
N GLY A 56 -45.49 1.29 23.30
CA GLY A 56 -46.45 0.82 24.29
C GLY A 56 -46.90 1.85 25.33
N LEU A 57 -46.67 3.14 25.10
CA LEU A 57 -47.21 4.20 25.98
C LEU A 57 -48.73 4.25 25.92
N SER A 58 -49.37 4.59 27.08
CA SER A 58 -50.82 4.77 27.14
C SER A 58 -51.27 6.00 26.32
N ALA A 59 -52.52 6.00 25.85
CA ALA A 59 -53.11 7.10 25.12
C ALA A 59 -53.12 8.43 25.93
N THR A 60 -53.04 8.36 27.26
CA THR A 60 -53.02 9.53 28.17
C THR A 60 -51.61 10.06 28.45
N THR A 61 -50.54 9.31 28.09
CA THR A 61 -49.16 9.78 28.27
C THR A 61 -48.83 10.82 27.23
N PRO A 62 -48.56 12.10 27.63
CA PRO A 62 -48.24 13.12 26.67
C PRO A 62 -46.87 12.93 26.05
N VAL A 63 -46.81 12.99 24.71
CA VAL A 63 -45.56 12.92 23.93
C VAL A 63 -45.32 14.25 23.27
N TYR A 64 -44.05 14.70 23.27
CA TYR A 64 -43.61 15.98 22.71
C TYR A 64 -42.45 15.73 21.74
N ALA A 65 -42.26 16.68 20.82
CA ALA A 65 -41.13 16.73 19.92
C ALA A 65 -40.14 17.81 20.40
N HIS A 66 -38.88 17.42 20.61
CA HIS A 66 -37.79 18.39 20.56
C HIS A 66 -37.38 18.41 19.09
N ILE A 67 -37.59 19.54 18.40
CA ILE A 67 -37.59 19.60 16.95
C ILE A 67 -36.97 20.92 16.44
N GLY A 68 -36.11 20.80 15.45
CA GLY A 68 -35.45 21.89 14.75
C GLY A 68 -35.28 21.58 13.28
N VAL A 69 -34.48 22.39 12.59
CA VAL A 69 -34.15 22.17 11.17
C VAL A 69 -32.65 22.22 10.94
N ILE A 70 -32.22 21.46 9.94
CA ILE A 70 -30.90 21.59 9.32
C ILE A 70 -31.12 22.47 8.08
N THR A 71 -30.32 23.51 7.95
CA THR A 71 -30.41 24.46 6.85
C THR A 71 -29.06 24.51 6.08
N ASN A 72 -29.04 25.24 4.97
CA ASN A 72 -27.78 25.54 4.25
C ASN A 72 -26.74 26.32 5.08
N LYS A 73 -27.12 26.81 6.27
CA LYS A 73 -26.25 27.51 7.23
C LYS A 73 -25.80 26.60 8.39
N SER A 74 -26.29 25.39 8.47
CA SER A 74 -25.86 24.39 9.47
C SER A 74 -24.47 23.85 9.11
N ALA A 75 -23.61 23.74 10.11
CA ALA A 75 -22.25 23.20 9.91
C ALA A 75 -22.27 21.69 9.60
N ASP A 76 -23.19 20.98 10.24
CA ASP A 76 -23.44 19.54 10.04
C ASP A 76 -24.85 19.17 10.51
N THR A 77 -25.18 17.87 10.51
CA THR A 77 -26.51 17.36 10.90
C THR A 77 -26.78 17.42 12.41
N SER A 78 -25.84 17.79 13.23
CA SER A 78 -26.02 18.07 14.66
C SER A 78 -26.22 19.55 14.98
N ASP A 79 -25.99 20.44 14.03
CA ASP A 79 -26.17 21.88 14.16
C ASP A 79 -27.60 22.28 13.81
N TRP A 80 -28.51 21.94 14.72
CA TRP A 80 -29.93 22.27 14.57
C TRP A 80 -30.19 23.76 14.74
N LYS A 81 -30.89 24.32 13.78
CA LYS A 81 -31.38 25.71 13.84
C LYS A 81 -32.84 25.71 14.29
N TYR A 82 -33.23 26.81 14.94
CA TYR A 82 -34.62 27.06 15.34
C TYR A 82 -35.22 26.00 16.27
N ALA A 83 -34.40 25.19 16.93
CA ALA A 83 -34.86 24.26 17.95
C ALA A 83 -35.23 25.01 19.26
N PRO A 84 -36.10 24.42 20.13
CA PRO A 84 -36.33 24.95 21.46
C PRO A 84 -35.03 25.09 22.26
N SER A 85 -34.88 26.21 23.02
CA SER A 85 -33.67 26.43 23.83
C SER A 85 -33.52 25.44 24.99
N GLU A 86 -34.64 24.85 25.44
CA GLU A 86 -34.69 23.91 26.55
C GLU A 86 -35.17 22.53 26.10
N TRP A 87 -34.47 21.52 26.54
CA TRP A 87 -34.81 20.13 26.24
C TRP A 87 -36.24 19.78 26.70
N GLY A 88 -36.67 20.26 27.85
CA GLY A 88 -37.93 19.94 28.48
C GLY A 88 -39.12 20.84 28.05
N ASP A 89 -39.00 21.63 26.98
CA ASP A 89 -40.09 22.54 26.54
C ASP A 89 -41.35 21.77 26.14
N ASN A 90 -42.40 21.88 26.95
CA ASN A 90 -43.69 21.25 26.76
C ASN A 90 -44.73 22.19 26.15
N ALA A 91 -44.33 23.23 25.39
CA ALA A 91 -45.26 24.12 24.70
C ALA A 91 -46.21 23.35 23.78
N ALA A 92 -47.44 23.82 23.68
CA ALA A 92 -48.52 23.15 22.93
C ALA A 92 -48.17 22.84 21.47
N LYS A 93 -47.35 23.70 20.83
CA LYS A 93 -46.91 23.51 19.45
C LYS A 93 -46.06 22.29 19.22
N TYR A 94 -45.38 21.75 20.27
CA TYR A 94 -44.51 20.56 20.23
C TYR A 94 -45.24 19.30 20.65
N LYS A 95 -46.48 19.41 21.15
CA LYS A 95 -47.26 18.29 21.66
C LYS A 95 -47.83 17.44 20.52
N LEU A 96 -47.50 16.13 20.50
CA LEU A 96 -48.07 15.20 19.54
C LEU A 96 -49.51 14.81 19.95
N LYS A 97 -50.35 14.61 18.93
CA LYS A 97 -51.67 14.01 19.06
C LYS A 97 -51.54 12.49 18.97
N TYR A 98 -52.06 11.78 19.97
CA TYR A 98 -52.22 10.31 19.89
C TYR A 98 -53.26 9.98 18.84
N VAL A 99 -52.96 9.05 17.93
CA VAL A 99 -53.86 8.55 16.87
C VAL A 99 -54.31 7.13 17.15
N SER A 100 -53.38 6.23 17.43
CA SER A 100 -53.61 4.81 17.72
C SER A 100 -52.38 4.28 18.51
N PRO A 101 -52.41 3.03 19.04
CA PRO A 101 -51.23 2.46 19.71
C PRO A 101 -49.95 2.63 18.88
N ASN A 102 -48.94 3.21 19.51
CA ASN A 102 -47.62 3.53 18.91
C ASN A 102 -47.63 4.56 17.79
N THR A 103 -48.74 5.23 17.48
CA THR A 103 -48.84 6.19 16.39
C THR A 103 -49.27 7.57 16.92
N TYR A 104 -48.44 8.57 16.59
CA TYR A 104 -48.65 9.94 17.02
C TYR A 104 -48.46 10.93 15.86
N THR A 105 -49.20 12.05 15.83
CA THR A 105 -49.02 13.06 14.79
C THR A 105 -48.65 14.40 15.36
N LEU A 106 -47.80 15.14 14.64
CA LEU A 106 -47.46 16.54 14.90
C LEU A 106 -47.77 17.36 13.66
N SER A 107 -48.63 18.39 13.81
CA SER A 107 -48.92 19.29 12.70
C SER A 107 -47.91 20.43 12.66
N ILE A 108 -47.15 20.48 11.56
CA ILE A 108 -46.17 21.53 11.26
C ILE A 108 -46.84 22.66 10.45
N GLY A 109 -47.77 22.33 9.54
CA GLY A 109 -48.37 23.31 8.63
C GLY A 109 -47.36 23.83 7.60
N ASP A 110 -47.03 25.11 7.66
CA ASP A 110 -45.95 25.70 6.84
C ASP A 110 -44.62 25.63 7.58
N ILE A 111 -43.62 25.08 6.96
CA ILE A 111 -42.30 24.78 7.60
C ILE A 111 -41.64 26.09 8.07
N ARG A 112 -41.55 27.11 7.22
CA ARG A 112 -40.88 28.39 7.58
C ARG A 112 -41.62 29.09 8.71
N THR A 113 -42.93 29.11 8.64
CA THR A 113 -43.77 29.71 9.67
C THR A 113 -43.65 28.98 11.00
N TYR A 114 -43.68 27.66 11.01
CA TYR A 114 -43.59 26.85 12.22
C TYR A 114 -42.28 27.07 12.96
N PHE A 115 -41.16 27.16 12.24
CA PHE A 115 -39.85 27.35 12.82
C PHE A 115 -39.45 28.83 12.97
N GLY A 116 -40.23 29.77 12.42
CA GLY A 116 -39.96 31.20 12.50
C GLY A 116 -38.80 31.65 11.62
N ILE A 117 -38.57 30.99 10.48
CA ILE A 117 -37.48 31.30 9.57
C ILE A 117 -37.84 32.50 8.72
N THR A 118 -37.24 33.66 8.96
CA THR A 118 -37.48 34.93 8.24
C THR A 118 -36.42 35.24 7.18
N ASP A 119 -35.24 34.69 7.28
CA ASP A 119 -34.18 34.93 6.31
C ASP A 119 -34.43 34.16 4.99
N ALA A 120 -34.69 34.89 3.92
CA ALA A 120 -34.97 34.31 2.60
C ALA A 120 -33.77 33.59 1.96
N SER A 121 -32.55 33.84 2.43
CA SER A 121 -31.33 33.15 1.96
C SER A 121 -31.09 31.80 2.65
N GLU A 122 -31.81 31.51 3.71
CA GLU A 122 -31.74 30.29 4.46
C GLU A 122 -32.74 29.27 3.94
N THR A 123 -32.25 28.11 3.49
CA THR A 123 -33.07 27.01 2.96
C THR A 123 -33.05 25.82 3.89
N VAL A 124 -34.22 25.20 4.12
CA VAL A 124 -34.37 24.03 4.97
C VAL A 124 -34.04 22.78 4.17
N GLN A 125 -33.09 22.00 4.66
CA GLN A 125 -32.67 20.73 4.05
C GLN A 125 -33.25 19.51 4.77
N LYS A 126 -33.43 19.60 6.10
CA LYS A 126 -34.01 18.52 6.90
C LYS A 126 -34.78 19.06 8.08
N ILE A 127 -35.77 18.32 8.54
CA ILE A 127 -36.36 18.48 9.88
C ILE A 127 -35.68 17.46 10.78
N ALA A 128 -35.08 17.93 11.87
CA ALA A 128 -34.43 17.12 12.86
C ALA A 128 -35.31 17.02 14.12
N VAL A 129 -35.53 15.80 14.65
CA VAL A 129 -36.45 15.62 15.76
C VAL A 129 -36.05 14.46 16.70
N VAL A 130 -36.25 14.67 17.97
CA VAL A 130 -36.31 13.62 19.01
C VAL A 130 -37.68 13.69 19.70
N PHE A 131 -38.35 12.57 19.77
CA PHE A 131 -39.61 12.50 20.51
C PHE A 131 -39.33 12.14 21.96
N ARG A 132 -40.15 12.64 22.90
CA ARG A 132 -39.97 12.39 24.34
C ARG A 132 -41.29 12.44 25.11
N THR A 133 -41.29 11.83 26.28
CA THR A 133 -42.38 12.05 27.27
C THR A 133 -42.27 13.44 27.87
N GLY A 134 -43.37 13.97 28.44
CA GLY A 134 -43.41 15.29 29.03
C GLY A 134 -42.46 15.49 30.22
N ASP A 135 -42.13 14.41 30.93
CA ASP A 135 -41.17 14.35 32.04
C ASP A 135 -39.72 14.08 31.58
N CYS A 136 -39.49 13.98 30.29
CA CYS A 136 -38.18 13.71 29.66
C CYS A 136 -37.53 12.36 30.07
N ASN A 137 -38.25 11.42 30.66
CA ASN A 137 -37.71 10.15 31.14
C ASN A 137 -37.59 9.08 30.04
N LYS A 138 -38.29 9.29 28.92
CA LYS A 138 -38.23 8.36 27.76
C LYS A 138 -38.10 9.13 26.47
N GLU A 139 -37.34 8.59 25.55
CA GLU A 139 -37.02 9.20 24.26
C GLU A 139 -37.27 8.24 23.09
N GLY A 140 -37.77 8.77 21.97
CA GLY A 140 -37.88 8.11 20.69
C GLY A 140 -36.83 8.65 19.71
N LYS A 141 -35.86 7.84 19.41
CA LYS A 141 -34.69 8.11 18.56
C LYS A 141 -34.54 7.00 17.51
N THR A 142 -33.52 7.08 16.68
CA THR A 142 -33.12 5.96 15.80
C THR A 142 -32.65 4.76 16.62
N SER A 143 -32.62 3.57 16.04
CA SER A 143 -32.15 2.34 16.71
C SER A 143 -30.69 2.41 17.17
N SER A 144 -29.87 3.26 16.55
CA SER A 144 -28.50 3.58 16.96
C SER A 144 -28.40 4.66 18.04
N GLY A 145 -29.54 5.21 18.52
CA GLY A 145 -29.60 6.28 19.52
C GLY A 145 -29.37 7.68 18.95
N GLY A 146 -29.22 7.83 17.66
CA GLY A 146 -29.12 9.12 16.98
C GLY A 146 -30.46 9.80 16.77
N ASP A 147 -30.39 11.06 16.32
CA ASP A 147 -31.59 11.88 16.04
C ASP A 147 -32.31 11.40 14.79
N ILE A 148 -33.62 11.68 14.72
CA ILE A 148 -34.44 11.35 13.56
C ILE A 148 -34.40 12.52 12.59
N LEU A 149 -33.95 12.29 11.37
CA LEU A 149 -33.85 13.29 10.32
C LEU A 149 -34.88 13.00 9.23
N VAL A 150 -35.71 14.00 8.89
CA VAL A 150 -36.70 13.94 7.81
C VAL A 150 -36.25 14.88 6.70
N ASP A 151 -36.02 14.36 5.50
CA ASP A 151 -35.55 15.14 4.37
C ASP A 151 -36.56 16.14 3.87
N VAL A 152 -36.13 17.36 3.58
CA VAL A 152 -36.87 18.40 2.87
C VAL A 152 -36.18 18.56 1.50
N LEU A 153 -36.90 18.18 0.45
CA LEU A 153 -36.38 18.08 -0.89
C LEU A 153 -36.27 19.46 -1.56
N GLU A 154 -35.33 19.58 -2.49
CA GLU A 154 -35.15 20.73 -3.33
C GLU A 154 -36.46 21.11 -4.09
N PRO A 155 -36.67 22.40 -4.37
CA PRO A 155 -37.85 22.82 -5.12
C PRO A 155 -37.95 22.18 -6.51
N GLY A 156 -39.15 21.98 -6.99
CA GLY A 156 -39.44 21.48 -8.33
C GLY A 156 -40.02 20.06 -8.35
N PHE A 157 -40.01 19.45 -9.52
CA PHE A 157 -40.54 18.10 -9.71
C PHE A 157 -39.62 17.07 -9.05
N GLN A 158 -40.15 16.35 -8.05
CA GLN A 158 -39.45 15.32 -7.30
C GLN A 158 -40.21 14.00 -7.29
N MET A 159 -39.48 12.88 -7.10
CA MET A 159 -40.05 11.55 -7.14
C MET A 159 -39.40 10.65 -6.11
N SER A 160 -40.18 9.80 -5.43
CA SER A 160 -39.69 8.66 -4.67
C SER A 160 -40.20 7.34 -5.24
N LEU A 161 -39.45 6.27 -5.05
CA LEU A 161 -39.85 4.89 -5.29
C LEU A 161 -39.56 4.09 -4.04
N THR A 162 -40.60 3.42 -3.51
CA THR A 162 -40.48 2.43 -2.43
C THR A 162 -40.90 1.06 -2.93
N VAL A 163 -40.21 0.01 -2.50
CA VAL A 163 -40.48 -1.38 -2.84
C VAL A 163 -40.64 -2.14 -1.53
N SER A 164 -41.74 -2.93 -1.42
CA SER A 164 -42.12 -3.61 -0.17
C SER A 164 -41.24 -4.82 0.21
N THR A 165 -40.26 -5.17 -0.63
CA THR A 165 -39.39 -6.32 -0.40
C THR A 165 -37.95 -5.87 -0.15
N PRO A 166 -37.17 -6.66 0.60
CA PRO A 166 -35.73 -6.45 0.67
C PRO A 166 -35.05 -6.64 -0.70
N LYS A 167 -33.80 -6.20 -0.84
CA LYS A 167 -33.03 -6.34 -2.08
C LYS A 167 -32.73 -7.80 -2.44
N VAL A 168 -32.82 -8.73 -1.48
CA VAL A 168 -32.69 -10.17 -1.72
C VAL A 168 -33.86 -10.92 -1.11
N ILE A 169 -34.37 -11.83 -1.89
CA ILE A 169 -35.42 -12.79 -1.50
C ILE A 169 -34.94 -14.21 -1.82
N THR A 170 -35.41 -15.18 -1.05
CA THR A 170 -35.08 -16.62 -1.20
C THR A 170 -36.28 -17.50 -1.53
N ALA A 171 -37.42 -16.88 -1.73
CA ALA A 171 -38.65 -17.55 -2.13
C ALA A 171 -39.49 -16.64 -3.02
N GLU A 172 -40.42 -17.24 -3.77
CA GLU A 172 -41.40 -16.47 -4.54
C GLU A 172 -42.07 -15.40 -3.67
N THR A 173 -42.02 -14.17 -4.14
CA THR A 173 -42.49 -13.00 -3.35
C THR A 173 -43.14 -11.99 -4.28
N LYS A 174 -44.25 -11.40 -3.82
CA LYS A 174 -44.87 -10.25 -4.47
C LYS A 174 -44.27 -8.96 -3.89
N ALA A 175 -43.72 -8.12 -4.77
CA ALA A 175 -43.28 -6.78 -4.43
C ALA A 175 -44.38 -5.78 -4.76
N THR A 176 -44.71 -4.89 -3.81
CA THR A 176 -45.50 -3.69 -4.07
C THR A 176 -44.54 -2.53 -4.32
N LEU A 177 -44.64 -1.92 -5.49
CA LEU A 177 -43.90 -0.73 -5.85
C LEU A 177 -44.82 0.48 -5.67
N THR A 178 -44.39 1.45 -4.86
CA THR A 178 -45.11 2.71 -4.63
C THR A 178 -44.25 3.88 -5.06
N VAL A 179 -44.80 4.68 -5.96
CA VAL A 179 -44.20 5.93 -6.44
C VAL A 179 -44.98 7.10 -5.89
N ASN A 180 -44.31 8.09 -5.34
CA ASN A 180 -44.88 9.39 -5.00
C ASN A 180 -44.15 10.49 -5.80
N THR A 181 -44.88 11.54 -6.20
CA THR A 181 -44.37 12.68 -6.93
C THR A 181 -44.91 13.98 -6.33
N THR A 182 -44.20 15.08 -6.50
CA THR A 182 -44.59 16.41 -5.97
C THR A 182 -45.70 17.06 -6.76
N GLU A 183 -45.94 16.66 -8.00
CA GLU A 183 -46.99 17.21 -8.88
C GLU A 183 -47.64 16.08 -9.71
N PRO A 184 -48.91 16.24 -10.17
CA PRO A 184 -49.55 15.23 -11.00
C PRO A 184 -48.77 14.93 -12.29
N CYS A 185 -48.55 13.66 -12.54
CA CYS A 185 -47.77 13.21 -13.69
C CYS A 185 -48.25 11.85 -14.23
N THR A 186 -47.69 11.40 -15.32
CA THR A 186 -47.84 9.98 -15.77
C THR A 186 -46.73 9.17 -15.12
N ILE A 187 -47.11 8.14 -14.35
CA ILE A 187 -46.19 7.21 -13.67
C ILE A 187 -46.24 5.88 -14.38
N GLU A 188 -45.06 5.37 -14.76
CA GLU A 188 -44.92 4.07 -15.40
C GLU A 188 -43.91 3.20 -14.59
N LEU A 189 -44.25 1.89 -14.46
CA LEU A 189 -43.45 0.91 -13.73
C LEU A 189 -43.02 -0.21 -14.68
N TYR A 190 -41.72 -0.54 -14.59
CA TYR A 190 -41.07 -1.52 -15.44
C TYR A 190 -40.27 -2.55 -14.62
N ASN A 191 -40.13 -3.76 -15.15
CA ASN A 191 -39.09 -4.72 -14.82
C ASN A 191 -38.20 -4.90 -16.07
N GLY A 192 -36.95 -4.40 -16.03
CA GLY A 192 -36.15 -4.26 -17.23
C GLY A 192 -36.83 -3.37 -18.28
N THR A 193 -37.13 -3.95 -19.44
CA THR A 193 -37.88 -3.28 -20.52
C THR A 193 -39.39 -3.54 -20.46
N PHE A 194 -39.87 -4.50 -19.66
CA PHE A 194 -41.27 -4.85 -19.57
C PHE A 194 -42.05 -3.91 -18.66
N ARG A 195 -43.04 -3.16 -19.25
CA ARG A 195 -43.92 -2.28 -18.50
C ARG A 195 -45.07 -3.10 -17.89
N PHE A 196 -45.21 -3.12 -16.57
CA PHE A 196 -46.27 -3.81 -15.85
C PHE A 196 -47.28 -2.87 -15.18
N GLY A 197 -47.03 -1.57 -15.16
CA GLY A 197 -47.90 -0.60 -14.55
C GLY A 197 -47.88 0.76 -15.22
N ARG A 198 -49.04 1.47 -15.23
CA ARG A 198 -49.14 2.87 -15.70
C ARG A 198 -50.32 3.57 -15.06
N LYS A 199 -50.14 4.79 -14.64
CA LYS A 199 -51.21 5.68 -14.16
C LYS A 199 -50.92 7.11 -14.57
N SER A 200 -51.92 7.76 -15.19
CA SER A 200 -51.80 9.16 -15.63
C SER A 200 -52.51 10.07 -14.64
N ASN A 201 -52.08 11.36 -14.60
CA ASN A 201 -52.61 12.40 -13.75
C ASN A 201 -52.70 12.02 -12.25
N ALA A 202 -51.61 11.47 -11.73
CA ALA A 202 -51.49 11.00 -10.36
C ALA A 202 -50.24 11.52 -9.67
N THR A 203 -50.34 11.79 -8.37
CA THR A 203 -49.19 12.08 -7.49
C THR A 203 -48.73 10.82 -6.73
N THR A 204 -49.53 9.74 -6.77
CA THR A 204 -49.18 8.45 -6.14
C THR A 204 -49.70 7.33 -7.00
N TYR A 205 -48.84 6.32 -7.19
CA TYR A 205 -49.22 5.08 -7.86
C TYR A 205 -48.55 3.86 -7.21
N SER A 206 -49.32 2.83 -6.94
CA SER A 206 -48.82 1.55 -6.46
C SER A 206 -49.26 0.41 -7.37
N SER A 207 -48.36 -0.54 -7.62
CA SER A 207 -48.62 -1.76 -8.36
C SER A 207 -47.78 -2.92 -7.81
N GLU A 208 -48.37 -4.16 -7.92
CA GLU A 208 -47.68 -5.36 -7.50
C GLU A 208 -46.99 -6.03 -8.67
N TYR A 209 -45.85 -6.68 -8.38
CA TYR A 209 -45.13 -7.55 -9.30
C TYR A 209 -44.75 -8.85 -8.61
N ASN A 210 -45.09 -10.00 -9.22
CA ASN A 210 -44.78 -11.33 -8.67
C ASN A 210 -43.42 -11.79 -9.19
N MET A 211 -42.46 -11.97 -8.32
CA MET A 211 -41.14 -12.52 -8.60
C MET A 211 -41.19 -14.03 -8.41
N ALA A 212 -41.65 -14.75 -9.44
CA ALA A 212 -41.96 -16.18 -9.38
C ALA A 212 -40.77 -17.10 -9.61
N VAL A 213 -39.70 -16.61 -10.24
CA VAL A 213 -38.54 -17.42 -10.61
C VAL A 213 -37.23 -16.79 -10.13
N PRO A 214 -36.23 -17.56 -9.75
CA PRO A 214 -34.89 -17.03 -9.40
C PRO A 214 -34.31 -16.20 -10.53
N GLY A 215 -33.69 -15.06 -10.15
CA GLY A 215 -33.08 -14.10 -11.08
C GLY A 215 -33.05 -12.68 -10.54
N THR A 216 -32.56 -11.76 -11.33
CA THR A 216 -32.50 -10.33 -11.00
C THR A 216 -33.72 -9.63 -11.57
N TYR A 217 -34.39 -8.84 -10.75
CA TYR A 217 -35.53 -8.02 -11.09
C TYR A 217 -35.13 -6.55 -11.01
N ASP A 218 -34.96 -5.90 -12.16
CA ASP A 218 -34.57 -4.50 -12.25
C ASP A 218 -35.80 -3.62 -12.38
N PHE A 219 -36.36 -3.23 -11.25
CA PHE A 219 -37.50 -2.35 -11.22
C PHE A 219 -37.10 -0.92 -11.57
N LYS A 220 -37.84 -0.30 -12.46
CA LYS A 220 -37.68 1.07 -12.88
C LYS A 220 -39.03 1.78 -12.84
N ALA A 221 -39.08 2.91 -12.15
CA ALA A 221 -40.20 3.82 -12.17
C ALA A 221 -39.83 5.07 -12.98
N VAL A 222 -40.68 5.46 -13.87
CA VAL A 222 -40.55 6.68 -14.69
C VAL A 222 -41.77 7.56 -14.44
N ALA A 223 -41.54 8.81 -14.07
CA ALA A 223 -42.58 9.80 -13.85
C ALA A 223 -42.38 10.98 -14.80
N THR A 224 -43.39 11.29 -15.64
CA THR A 224 -43.33 12.37 -16.62
C THR A 224 -44.49 13.36 -16.36
N THR A 225 -44.18 14.64 -16.21
CA THR A 225 -45.17 15.70 -15.97
C THR A 225 -46.20 15.75 -17.09
N THR A 226 -47.41 16.29 -16.81
CA THR A 226 -48.54 16.26 -17.75
C THR A 226 -48.24 17.00 -19.05
N ASP A 227 -47.40 18.03 -18.99
CA ASP A 227 -46.88 18.82 -20.13
C ASP A 227 -45.72 18.15 -20.89
N GLY A 228 -45.20 17.01 -20.37
CA GLY A 228 -44.08 16.27 -20.93
C GLY A 228 -42.72 16.96 -20.80
N THR A 229 -42.61 18.08 -20.07
CA THR A 229 -41.38 18.87 -19.99
C THR A 229 -40.34 18.31 -19.02
N LYS A 230 -40.80 17.56 -17.98
CA LYS A 230 -39.92 16.97 -16.97
C LYS A 230 -40.13 15.46 -16.86
N THR A 231 -39.05 14.71 -16.78
CA THR A 231 -39.09 13.27 -16.55
C THR A 231 -38.08 12.91 -15.46
N MET A 232 -38.49 12.10 -14.50
CA MET A 232 -37.63 11.50 -13.49
C MET A 232 -37.71 9.98 -13.55
N THR A 233 -36.57 9.35 -13.23
CA THR A 233 -36.45 7.90 -13.17
C THR A 233 -35.83 7.49 -11.84
N LYS A 234 -36.39 6.46 -11.21
CA LYS A 234 -35.81 5.77 -10.03
C LYS A 234 -35.79 4.27 -10.29
N THR A 235 -34.77 3.63 -9.79
CA THR A 235 -34.56 2.18 -9.94
C THR A 235 -34.45 1.50 -8.60
N TYR A 236 -34.79 0.21 -8.57
CA TYR A 236 -34.62 -0.66 -7.41
C TYR A 236 -34.45 -2.09 -7.89
N THR A 237 -33.33 -2.72 -7.54
CA THR A 237 -33.05 -4.10 -7.95
C THR A 237 -33.35 -5.05 -6.81
N VAL A 238 -34.04 -6.16 -7.12
CA VAL A 238 -34.28 -7.30 -6.23
C VAL A 238 -33.67 -8.56 -6.83
N SER A 239 -32.85 -9.27 -6.05
CA SER A 239 -32.28 -10.56 -6.42
C SER A 239 -33.10 -11.68 -5.75
N TYR A 240 -33.76 -12.53 -6.55
CA TYR A 240 -34.32 -13.78 -6.09
C TYR A 240 -33.28 -14.88 -6.29
N ILE A 241 -32.69 -15.34 -5.19
CA ILE A 241 -31.60 -16.31 -5.20
C ILE A 241 -32.06 -17.66 -4.63
N THR A 242 -31.46 -18.72 -5.12
CA THR A 242 -31.49 -20.07 -4.52
C THR A 242 -30.12 -20.45 -4.04
N ASP A 243 -30.00 -21.44 -3.15
CA ASP A 243 -28.71 -21.99 -2.77
C ASP A 243 -27.97 -22.50 -4.03
N SER A 244 -26.69 -22.24 -4.15
CA SER A 244 -25.86 -22.81 -5.21
C SER A 244 -25.92 -24.34 -5.17
N PRO A 245 -25.95 -25.04 -6.32
CA PRO A 245 -25.97 -26.49 -6.33
C PRO A 245 -24.61 -27.08 -5.92
N ALA A 246 -24.65 -28.25 -5.27
CA ALA A 246 -23.43 -28.99 -4.98
C ALA A 246 -22.78 -29.51 -6.28
N GLY A 247 -21.44 -29.62 -6.25
CA GLY A 247 -20.68 -30.17 -7.38
C GLY A 247 -19.29 -30.62 -6.97
N THR A 248 -18.55 -31.16 -7.93
CA THR A 248 -17.14 -31.54 -7.74
C THR A 248 -16.26 -30.61 -8.55
N TYR A 249 -15.28 -30.00 -7.89
CA TYR A 249 -14.26 -29.15 -8.53
C TYR A 249 -13.42 -29.98 -9.52
N PRO A 250 -13.09 -29.50 -10.71
CA PRO A 250 -12.22 -30.20 -11.66
C PRO A 250 -10.89 -30.59 -11.01
N GLY A 251 -10.58 -31.90 -11.01
CA GLY A 251 -9.41 -32.43 -10.31
C GLY A 251 -9.60 -32.68 -8.80
N GLY A 252 -10.80 -32.44 -8.25
CA GLY A 252 -11.22 -32.80 -6.89
C GLY A 252 -10.78 -31.85 -5.78
N VAL A 253 -9.63 -31.19 -5.88
CA VAL A 253 -9.09 -30.25 -4.88
C VAL A 253 -9.30 -28.81 -5.35
N PRO A 254 -10.15 -28.00 -4.67
CA PRO A 254 -10.38 -26.64 -5.05
C PRO A 254 -9.10 -25.78 -5.03
N LYS A 255 -8.91 -24.99 -6.07
CA LYS A 255 -7.84 -23.99 -6.18
C LYS A 255 -8.49 -22.64 -6.41
N MET A 256 -8.20 -21.68 -5.53
CA MET A 256 -8.77 -20.32 -5.59
C MET A 256 -8.23 -19.52 -6.78
N GLY A 257 -9.00 -18.53 -7.22
CA GLY A 257 -8.67 -17.69 -8.37
C GLY A 257 -9.12 -18.29 -9.69
N ALA A 258 -8.61 -17.77 -10.79
CA ALA A 258 -8.87 -18.21 -12.14
C ALA A 258 -7.78 -19.22 -12.58
N VAL A 259 -8.14 -20.49 -12.71
CA VAL A 259 -7.20 -21.58 -13.01
C VAL A 259 -7.49 -22.15 -14.40
N LYS A 260 -6.52 -22.07 -15.30
CA LYS A 260 -6.59 -22.70 -16.61
C LYS A 260 -6.44 -24.21 -16.50
N ASN A 261 -7.39 -24.94 -17.09
CA ASN A 261 -7.41 -26.39 -17.12
C ASN A 261 -6.63 -26.94 -18.35
N ALA A 262 -6.28 -28.22 -18.30
CA ALA A 262 -5.54 -28.88 -19.41
C ALA A 262 -6.33 -28.92 -20.73
N ASP A 263 -7.65 -28.87 -20.67
CA ASP A 263 -8.54 -28.81 -21.85
C ASP A 263 -8.75 -27.40 -22.41
N GLY A 264 -8.07 -26.38 -21.87
CA GLY A 264 -8.15 -24.99 -22.29
C GLY A 264 -9.29 -24.19 -21.64
N THR A 265 -10.18 -24.83 -20.87
CA THR A 265 -11.20 -24.12 -20.09
C THR A 265 -10.58 -23.43 -18.89
N VAL A 266 -11.29 -22.48 -18.26
CA VAL A 266 -10.84 -21.79 -17.05
C VAL A 266 -11.83 -21.99 -15.92
N THR A 267 -11.37 -22.50 -14.79
CA THR A 267 -12.19 -22.62 -13.58
C THR A 267 -11.91 -21.45 -12.65
N PHE A 268 -12.95 -20.68 -12.37
CA PHE A 268 -12.94 -19.60 -11.38
C PHE A 268 -13.43 -20.16 -10.05
N CYS A 269 -12.73 -19.86 -8.97
CA CYS A 269 -13.04 -20.43 -7.65
C CYS A 269 -12.77 -19.42 -6.54
N ILE A 270 -13.74 -19.32 -5.61
CA ILE A 270 -13.64 -18.47 -4.42
C ILE A 270 -14.03 -19.24 -3.16
N ALA A 271 -13.26 -19.10 -2.09
CA ALA A 271 -13.66 -19.60 -0.78
C ALA A 271 -14.59 -18.59 -0.09
N ALA A 272 -15.77 -19.07 0.30
CA ALA A 272 -16.80 -18.26 0.94
C ALA A 272 -17.52 -19.04 2.05
N PRO A 273 -16.87 -19.30 3.20
CA PRO A 273 -17.42 -20.06 4.30
C PRO A 273 -18.77 -19.48 4.80
N GLY A 274 -19.75 -20.35 4.98
CA GLY A 274 -21.08 -19.95 5.48
C GLY A 274 -22.00 -19.26 4.47
N LYS A 275 -21.51 -18.96 3.26
CA LYS A 275 -22.32 -18.41 2.17
C LYS A 275 -23.14 -19.51 1.49
N LYS A 276 -24.28 -19.13 0.90
CA LYS A 276 -25.22 -20.07 0.28
C LYS A 276 -25.24 -19.96 -1.23
N ASN A 277 -25.07 -18.76 -1.76
CA ASN A 277 -25.10 -18.48 -3.19
C ASN A 277 -23.92 -17.60 -3.59
N VAL A 278 -23.26 -17.99 -4.69
CA VAL A 278 -22.28 -17.15 -5.37
C VAL A 278 -22.51 -17.23 -6.87
N MET A 279 -22.47 -16.09 -7.53
CA MET A 279 -22.56 -15.97 -8.97
C MET A 279 -21.25 -15.37 -9.52
N LEU A 280 -20.73 -15.95 -10.59
CA LEU A 280 -19.58 -15.43 -11.34
C LEU A 280 -20.09 -14.60 -12.53
N VAL A 281 -19.80 -13.32 -12.53
CA VAL A 281 -20.26 -12.38 -13.55
C VAL A 281 -19.06 -11.82 -14.29
N GLY A 282 -19.00 -11.98 -15.60
CA GLY A 282 -17.83 -11.61 -16.38
C GLY A 282 -18.12 -11.09 -17.78
N ALA A 283 -17.13 -10.46 -18.37
CA ALA A 283 -17.22 -9.85 -19.70
C ALA A 283 -17.55 -10.84 -20.81
N TRP A 284 -17.19 -12.11 -20.67
CA TRP A 284 -17.51 -13.19 -21.65
C TRP A 284 -19.02 -13.41 -21.85
N SER A 285 -19.84 -13.07 -20.88
CA SER A 285 -21.30 -13.14 -20.94
C SER A 285 -21.96 -11.76 -21.01
N ASN A 286 -21.19 -10.72 -21.33
CA ASN A 286 -21.65 -9.33 -21.26
C ASN A 286 -22.19 -8.96 -19.86
N TYR A 287 -21.59 -9.52 -18.82
CA TYR A 287 -21.97 -9.36 -17.41
C TYR A 287 -23.39 -9.84 -17.08
N SER A 288 -23.83 -10.90 -17.72
CA SER A 288 -25.15 -11.49 -17.48
C SER A 288 -25.26 -12.04 -16.05
N THR A 289 -26.38 -11.77 -15.41
CA THR A 289 -26.79 -12.31 -14.10
C THR A 289 -27.85 -13.41 -14.23
N ILE A 290 -28.07 -13.92 -15.44
CA ILE A 290 -29.00 -15.04 -15.67
C ILE A 290 -28.36 -16.30 -15.08
N ALA A 291 -29.12 -17.03 -14.23
CA ALA A 291 -28.60 -18.12 -13.40
C ALA A 291 -27.79 -19.19 -14.19
N ASN A 292 -28.28 -19.63 -15.35
CA ASN A 292 -27.56 -20.61 -16.17
C ASN A 292 -26.21 -20.07 -16.75
N GLN A 293 -26.00 -18.77 -16.75
CA GLN A 293 -24.77 -18.12 -17.25
C GLN A 293 -23.80 -17.72 -16.14
N CYS A 294 -24.26 -17.53 -14.90
CA CYS A 294 -23.45 -16.99 -13.81
C CYS A 294 -23.43 -17.84 -12.54
N GLU A 295 -24.40 -18.77 -12.34
CA GLU A 295 -24.46 -19.60 -11.14
C GLU A 295 -23.20 -20.45 -10.96
N MET A 296 -22.66 -20.47 -9.73
CA MET A 296 -21.53 -21.31 -9.34
C MET A 296 -22.03 -22.54 -8.58
N LYS A 297 -21.31 -23.66 -8.73
CA LYS A 297 -21.48 -24.85 -7.87
C LYS A 297 -20.63 -24.67 -6.63
N TYR A 298 -21.00 -25.37 -5.53
CA TYR A 298 -20.14 -25.40 -4.36
C TYR A 298 -19.59 -26.81 -4.08
N GLN A 299 -18.43 -26.84 -3.45
CA GLN A 299 -17.82 -28.04 -2.84
C GLN A 299 -17.31 -27.66 -1.46
N ASP A 300 -17.67 -28.47 -0.45
CA ASP A 300 -17.07 -28.39 0.86
C ASP A 300 -15.79 -29.25 0.85
N TYR A 301 -14.64 -28.67 1.23
CA TYR A 301 -13.35 -29.33 1.27
C TYR A 301 -12.55 -28.86 2.49
N ASN A 302 -12.02 -29.80 3.29
CA ASN A 302 -11.28 -29.50 4.53
C ASN A 302 -12.00 -28.52 5.46
N GLY A 303 -13.33 -28.64 5.60
CA GLY A 303 -14.15 -27.79 6.46
C GLY A 303 -14.42 -26.38 5.92
N GLN A 304 -14.02 -26.10 4.71
CA GLN A 304 -14.24 -24.81 4.04
C GLN A 304 -15.16 -24.99 2.84
N ARG A 305 -15.97 -23.96 2.54
CA ARG A 305 -16.84 -23.94 1.36
C ARG A 305 -16.22 -23.15 0.24
N TYR A 306 -16.09 -23.79 -0.92
CA TYR A 306 -15.57 -23.22 -2.16
C TYR A 306 -16.68 -23.17 -3.20
N PHE A 307 -16.84 -22.04 -3.86
CA PHE A 307 -17.72 -21.89 -5.01
C PHE A 307 -16.89 -21.83 -6.26
N PHE A 308 -17.32 -22.54 -7.31
CA PHE A 308 -16.55 -22.62 -8.55
C PHE A 308 -17.45 -22.71 -9.79
N ARG A 309 -16.93 -22.19 -10.90
CA ARG A 309 -17.54 -22.30 -12.22
C ARG A 309 -16.45 -22.40 -13.28
N THR A 310 -16.62 -23.34 -14.22
CA THR A 310 -15.75 -23.47 -15.40
C THR A 310 -16.37 -22.72 -16.58
N VAL A 311 -15.55 -21.93 -17.26
CA VAL A 311 -15.89 -21.14 -18.45
C VAL A 311 -15.03 -21.62 -19.60
N SER A 312 -15.66 -21.83 -20.79
CA SER A 312 -14.99 -22.21 -22.02
C SER A 312 -14.77 -21.00 -22.93
N ASP A 313 -13.97 -21.20 -23.99
CA ASP A 313 -13.81 -20.29 -25.13
C ASP A 313 -13.19 -18.92 -24.81
N LEU A 314 -12.49 -18.79 -23.66
CA LEU A 314 -11.73 -17.59 -23.34
C LEU A 314 -10.43 -17.53 -24.17
N GLN A 315 -10.22 -16.41 -24.85
CA GLN A 315 -9.03 -16.19 -25.69
C GLN A 315 -7.82 -15.78 -24.83
N GLU A 316 -6.64 -16.31 -25.14
CA GLU A 316 -5.39 -16.11 -24.37
C GLU A 316 -5.01 -14.64 -24.16
N ASN A 317 -5.13 -13.83 -25.21
CA ASN A 317 -4.67 -12.45 -25.24
C ASN A 317 -5.78 -11.40 -25.02
N THR A 318 -6.93 -11.83 -24.50
CA THR A 318 -8.09 -10.97 -24.26
C THR A 318 -8.28 -10.71 -22.78
N TRP A 319 -8.52 -9.46 -22.43
CA TRP A 319 -8.84 -9.05 -21.06
C TRP A 319 -10.31 -9.34 -20.74
N TYR A 320 -10.57 -10.10 -19.69
CA TYR A 320 -11.90 -10.46 -19.20
C TYR A 320 -12.10 -9.95 -17.79
N PRO A 321 -12.60 -8.72 -17.57
CA PRO A 321 -13.04 -8.27 -16.26
C PRO A 321 -14.19 -9.13 -15.74
N TYR A 322 -14.13 -9.47 -14.44
CA TYR A 322 -15.15 -10.25 -13.76
C TYR A 322 -15.21 -9.91 -12.27
N TYR A 323 -16.31 -10.28 -11.66
CA TYR A 323 -16.53 -10.16 -10.21
C TYR A 323 -17.49 -11.24 -9.73
N TYR A 324 -17.60 -11.39 -8.42
CA TYR A 324 -18.55 -12.25 -7.79
C TYR A 324 -19.72 -11.47 -7.19
N ILE A 325 -20.94 -12.04 -7.24
CA ILE A 325 -22.08 -11.59 -6.45
C ILE A 325 -22.32 -12.66 -5.38
N VAL A 326 -22.18 -12.27 -4.12
CA VAL A 326 -22.31 -13.16 -2.97
C VAL A 326 -23.64 -12.95 -2.29
N ASP A 327 -24.39 -14.05 -2.07
CA ASP A 327 -25.76 -14.05 -1.51
C ASP A 327 -26.67 -12.99 -2.17
N GLY A 328 -26.48 -12.77 -3.48
CA GLY A 328 -27.31 -11.93 -4.33
C GLY A 328 -27.18 -10.40 -4.14
N ILE A 329 -26.33 -9.94 -3.23
CA ILE A 329 -26.16 -8.49 -2.96
C ILE A 329 -24.71 -8.04 -3.10
N THR A 330 -23.79 -8.70 -2.43
CA THR A 330 -22.43 -8.20 -2.24
C THR A 330 -21.60 -8.48 -3.47
N LYS A 331 -21.24 -7.43 -4.19
CA LYS A 331 -20.33 -7.51 -5.34
C LYS A 331 -18.90 -7.39 -4.84
N VAL A 332 -18.04 -8.32 -5.21
CA VAL A 332 -16.62 -8.33 -4.82
C VAL A 332 -15.75 -8.82 -5.96
N GLY A 333 -14.51 -8.33 -6.03
CA GLY A 333 -13.48 -8.89 -6.91
C GLY A 333 -13.05 -10.29 -6.44
N ASP A 334 -12.07 -10.85 -7.13
CA ASP A 334 -11.46 -12.12 -6.72
C ASP A 334 -10.29 -11.84 -5.77
N PRO A 335 -10.28 -12.40 -4.54
CA PRO A 335 -9.15 -12.22 -3.62
C PRO A 335 -7.82 -12.80 -4.15
N TYR A 336 -7.86 -13.59 -5.22
CA TYR A 336 -6.71 -14.15 -5.94
C TYR A 336 -6.49 -13.51 -7.31
N ALA A 337 -7.00 -12.30 -7.52
CA ALA A 337 -6.80 -11.58 -8.78
C ALA A 337 -5.32 -11.26 -9.00
N HIS A 338 -4.83 -11.49 -10.23
CA HIS A 338 -3.51 -11.10 -10.70
C HIS A 338 -3.50 -9.73 -11.41
N MET A 339 -4.67 -9.20 -11.65
CA MET A 339 -4.93 -7.88 -12.20
C MET A 339 -6.31 -7.42 -11.75
N VAL A 340 -6.44 -6.14 -11.45
CA VAL A 340 -7.68 -5.54 -10.93
C VAL A 340 -8.02 -4.28 -11.68
N LEU A 341 -9.30 -3.99 -11.86
CA LEU A 341 -9.82 -2.70 -12.27
C LEU A 341 -10.55 -2.05 -11.11
N ASP A 342 -10.15 -0.84 -10.78
CA ASP A 342 -10.68 -0.04 -9.67
C ASP A 342 -11.57 1.09 -10.21
N PRO A 343 -12.90 1.08 -9.94
CA PRO A 343 -13.81 2.11 -10.40
C PRO A 343 -13.52 3.49 -9.79
N TYR A 344 -12.85 3.52 -8.63
CA TYR A 344 -12.62 4.76 -7.87
C TYR A 344 -11.35 5.48 -8.32
N SER A 345 -10.30 4.76 -8.66
CA SER A 345 -8.94 5.26 -8.86
C SER A 345 -8.46 5.23 -10.31
N ASP A 346 -8.81 4.20 -11.11
CA ASP A 346 -8.27 3.99 -12.46
C ASP A 346 -8.54 5.17 -13.42
N LYS A 347 -9.67 5.85 -13.26
CA LYS A 347 -10.04 7.03 -14.08
C LYS A 347 -9.12 8.22 -13.90
N TRP A 348 -8.31 8.23 -12.85
CA TRP A 348 -7.38 9.29 -12.52
C TRP A 348 -5.92 8.95 -12.87
N LEU A 349 -5.66 7.73 -13.33
CA LEU A 349 -4.35 7.34 -13.81
C LEU A 349 -4.01 8.05 -15.11
N ASP A 350 -2.77 8.56 -15.18
CA ASP A 350 -2.26 9.10 -16.45
C ASP A 350 -2.08 7.94 -17.44
N SER A 351 -2.71 8.06 -18.61
CA SER A 351 -2.68 7.04 -19.65
C SER A 351 -1.27 6.74 -20.19
N SER A 352 -0.29 7.61 -19.94
CA SER A 352 1.11 7.38 -20.32
C SER A 352 1.81 6.34 -19.44
N ILE A 353 1.28 6.10 -18.22
CA ILE A 353 1.83 5.09 -17.28
C ILE A 353 1.64 3.69 -17.88
N TRP A 354 0.44 3.40 -18.35
CA TRP A 354 0.11 2.15 -19.03
C TRP A 354 -0.88 2.40 -20.18
N PRO A 355 -0.39 2.74 -21.39
CA PRO A 355 -1.24 3.12 -22.52
C PRO A 355 -2.29 2.07 -22.94
N ASP A 356 -1.94 0.79 -22.83
CA ASP A 356 -2.80 -0.35 -23.21
C ASP A 356 -3.55 -0.96 -22.02
N MET A 357 -3.70 -0.24 -20.91
CA MET A 357 -4.44 -0.71 -19.75
C MET A 357 -5.90 -1.02 -20.14
N PRO A 358 -6.44 -2.21 -19.73
CA PRO A 358 -7.85 -2.51 -19.94
C PRO A 358 -8.72 -1.46 -19.23
N LYS A 359 -9.76 -1.02 -19.90
CA LYS A 359 -10.63 0.03 -19.37
C LYS A 359 -11.70 -0.56 -18.48
N TYR A 360 -11.96 0.11 -17.37
CA TYR A 360 -13.11 -0.19 -16.52
C TYR A 360 -14.41 0.11 -17.30
N PRO A 361 -15.43 -0.78 -17.27
CA PRO A 361 -16.69 -0.61 -18.01
C PRO A 361 -17.65 0.38 -17.31
N TYR A 362 -17.28 1.66 -17.27
CA TYR A 362 -18.05 2.72 -16.58
C TYR A 362 -19.48 2.91 -17.09
N GLU A 363 -19.74 2.50 -18.34
CA GLU A 363 -21.09 2.54 -18.91
C GLU A 363 -22.07 1.56 -18.25
N LYS A 364 -21.54 0.59 -17.45
CA LYS A 364 -22.34 -0.44 -16.77
C LYS A 364 -22.22 -0.41 -15.26
N PHE A 365 -21.05 -0.02 -14.75
CA PHE A 365 -20.71 -0.10 -13.33
C PHE A 365 -19.92 1.15 -12.91
N ASP A 366 -20.03 1.51 -11.65
CA ASP A 366 -19.30 2.62 -11.04
C ASP A 366 -18.84 2.33 -9.59
N ASP A 367 -19.20 1.15 -9.06
CA ASP A 367 -19.07 0.78 -7.65
C ASP A 367 -18.41 -0.58 -7.39
N THR A 368 -17.99 -1.32 -8.43
CA THR A 368 -17.58 -2.73 -8.30
C THR A 368 -16.12 -2.91 -8.66
N MET A 369 -15.29 -3.29 -7.68
CA MET A 369 -13.93 -3.76 -7.95
C MET A 369 -13.99 -5.02 -8.81
N MET A 370 -13.25 -5.05 -9.92
CA MET A 370 -13.25 -6.20 -10.84
C MET A 370 -11.87 -6.84 -10.91
N ALA A 371 -11.82 -8.14 -10.70
CA ALA A 371 -10.67 -8.94 -11.10
C ALA A 371 -10.63 -9.04 -12.63
N VAL A 372 -9.46 -9.22 -13.20
CA VAL A 372 -9.29 -9.38 -14.64
C VAL A 372 -8.53 -10.66 -14.94
N TYR A 373 -9.13 -11.51 -15.75
CA TYR A 373 -8.45 -12.69 -16.30
C TYR A 373 -7.90 -12.39 -17.69
N ARG A 374 -6.69 -12.86 -17.95
CA ARG A 374 -6.07 -12.94 -19.26
C ARG A 374 -5.14 -14.15 -19.28
N GLY A 375 -5.30 -15.04 -20.26
CA GLY A 375 -4.64 -16.34 -20.27
C GLY A 375 -3.12 -16.31 -20.39
N ASP A 376 -2.55 -15.27 -20.98
CA ASP A 376 -1.09 -15.08 -21.17
C ASP A 376 -0.46 -14.10 -20.16
N LEU A 377 -1.21 -13.61 -19.15
CA LEU A 377 -0.73 -12.58 -18.22
C LEU A 377 0.54 -13.02 -17.45
N ASP A 378 0.54 -14.25 -16.94
CA ASP A 378 1.62 -14.78 -16.12
C ASP A 378 2.59 -15.66 -16.93
N GLY A 379 2.20 -16.05 -18.14
CA GLY A 379 2.98 -16.91 -19.01
C GLY A 379 3.95 -16.16 -19.95
N ASN A 380 4.91 -16.88 -20.51
CA ASN A 380 5.79 -16.46 -21.62
C ASN A 380 6.86 -15.39 -21.32
N TYR A 381 6.95 -14.80 -20.11
CA TYR A 381 8.09 -13.95 -19.78
C TYR A 381 9.31 -14.83 -19.46
N LYS A 382 10.44 -14.55 -20.13
CA LYS A 382 11.68 -15.30 -19.92
C LYS A 382 12.63 -14.48 -19.08
N PHE A 383 12.87 -14.95 -17.87
CA PHE A 383 13.91 -14.41 -17.01
C PHE A 383 15.25 -15.08 -17.28
N SER A 384 16.33 -14.30 -17.14
CA SER A 384 17.69 -14.83 -17.15
C SER A 384 18.00 -15.57 -15.85
N ASP A 385 18.96 -16.49 -15.91
CA ASP A 385 19.47 -17.12 -14.70
C ASP A 385 20.11 -16.08 -13.79
N PHE A 386 19.78 -16.13 -12.51
CA PHE A 386 20.30 -15.23 -11.49
C PHE A 386 20.68 -15.99 -10.22
N THR A 387 21.84 -15.63 -9.65
CA THR A 387 22.27 -16.15 -8.35
C THR A 387 22.06 -15.09 -7.30
N ILE A 388 21.19 -15.37 -6.32
CA ILE A 388 20.91 -14.47 -5.20
C ILE A 388 22.22 -14.25 -4.41
N PRO A 389 22.60 -12.99 -4.10
CA PRO A 389 23.78 -12.69 -3.29
C PRO A 389 23.73 -13.33 -1.90
N ASP A 390 24.90 -13.60 -1.31
CA ASP A 390 24.97 -14.11 0.06
C ASP A 390 24.30 -13.13 1.04
N HIS A 391 23.32 -13.62 1.77
CA HIS A 391 22.51 -12.82 2.72
C HIS A 391 23.36 -12.10 3.76
N ARG A 392 24.54 -12.67 4.11
CA ARG A 392 25.48 -12.10 5.09
C ARG A 392 26.15 -10.80 4.63
N ASN A 393 26.07 -10.49 3.32
CA ASN A 393 26.73 -9.30 2.73
C ASN A 393 25.80 -8.49 1.81
N LEU A 394 24.49 -8.48 2.08
CA LEU A 394 23.57 -7.64 1.34
C LEU A 394 23.85 -6.16 1.59
N VAL A 395 23.79 -5.38 0.52
CA VAL A 395 23.66 -3.91 0.54
C VAL A 395 22.36 -3.61 -0.18
N ILE A 396 21.34 -3.35 0.62
CA ILE A 396 19.96 -3.17 0.18
C ILE A 396 19.72 -1.69 -0.08
N TYR A 397 19.01 -1.38 -1.15
CA TYR A 397 18.49 -0.04 -1.44
C TYR A 397 16.96 -0.08 -1.32
N GLU A 398 16.44 0.48 -0.24
CA GLU A 398 15.01 0.62 0.00
C GLU A 398 14.46 1.72 -0.89
N MET A 399 13.40 1.45 -1.64
CA MET A 399 12.90 2.33 -2.69
C MET A 399 11.37 2.40 -2.73
N LEU A 400 10.83 3.62 -2.66
CA LEU A 400 9.43 3.91 -3.01
C LEU A 400 9.37 4.32 -4.48
N VAL A 401 8.75 3.50 -5.32
CA VAL A 401 8.68 3.73 -6.78
C VAL A 401 8.12 5.12 -7.10
N ARG A 402 7.04 5.52 -6.40
CA ARG A 402 6.37 6.81 -6.55
C ARG A 402 7.30 8.02 -6.41
N ASP A 403 8.22 7.98 -5.45
CA ASP A 403 9.05 9.12 -5.08
C ASP A 403 10.49 9.03 -5.64
N PHE A 404 10.86 7.89 -6.24
CA PHE A 404 12.24 7.68 -6.73
C PHE A 404 12.51 8.37 -8.06
N THR A 405 11.55 8.37 -8.99
CA THR A 405 11.74 8.85 -10.38
C THR A 405 10.71 9.88 -10.83
N GLY A 406 10.10 10.60 -9.92
CA GLY A 406 9.27 11.77 -10.24
C GLY A 406 10.11 12.91 -10.83
N THR A 407 9.47 14.05 -11.11
CA THR A 407 10.16 15.25 -11.60
C THR A 407 11.11 15.78 -10.53
N ASP A 408 12.39 15.94 -10.89
CA ASP A 408 13.42 16.44 -9.97
C ASP A 408 13.00 17.79 -9.36
N ARG A 409 13.27 17.99 -8.06
CA ARG A 409 12.90 19.16 -7.24
C ARG A 409 11.39 19.31 -6.98
N GLN A 410 10.58 18.34 -7.32
CA GLN A 410 9.13 18.35 -7.09
C GLN A 410 8.69 17.17 -6.23
N ALA A 411 7.57 17.35 -5.52
CA ALA A 411 6.91 16.34 -4.70
C ALA A 411 5.56 15.98 -5.33
N ASN A 412 5.58 15.43 -6.56
CA ASN A 412 4.38 15.18 -7.35
C ASN A 412 3.98 13.69 -7.42
N GLY A 413 4.84 12.79 -6.93
CA GLY A 413 4.53 11.36 -6.87
C GLY A 413 4.39 10.67 -8.24
N GLU A 414 5.09 11.14 -9.26
CA GLU A 414 4.99 10.65 -10.66
C GLU A 414 5.98 9.55 -11.02
N GLY A 415 6.62 8.92 -10.02
CA GLY A 415 7.56 7.83 -10.25
C GLY A 415 6.87 6.57 -10.75
N THR A 416 7.49 5.89 -11.72
CA THR A 416 7.01 4.64 -12.32
C THR A 416 8.13 3.62 -12.44
N LEU A 417 7.77 2.34 -12.55
CA LEU A 417 8.74 1.26 -12.79
C LEU A 417 9.53 1.47 -14.08
N ARG A 418 8.90 1.97 -15.14
CA ARG A 418 9.57 2.27 -16.42
C ARG A 418 10.68 3.31 -16.25
N LYS A 419 10.41 4.37 -15.49
CA LYS A 419 11.42 5.38 -15.16
C LYS A 419 12.49 4.83 -14.19
N ALA A 420 12.10 3.94 -13.24
CA ALA A 420 13.02 3.29 -12.33
C ALA A 420 14.00 2.35 -13.04
N ILE A 421 13.56 1.66 -14.09
CA ILE A 421 14.41 0.85 -14.98
C ILE A 421 15.59 1.66 -15.52
N GLU A 422 15.39 2.91 -15.89
CA GLU A 422 16.44 3.80 -16.40
C GLU A 422 17.50 4.13 -15.34
N LYS A 423 17.19 3.95 -14.06
CA LYS A 423 18.12 4.19 -12.93
C LYS A 423 18.87 2.94 -12.47
N ILE A 424 18.60 1.77 -13.02
CA ILE A 424 19.32 0.53 -12.63
C ILE A 424 20.84 0.62 -12.89
N PRO A 425 21.35 1.20 -14.00
CA PRO A 425 22.78 1.44 -14.15
C PRO A 425 23.39 2.31 -13.05
N TYR A 426 22.65 3.31 -12.56
CA TYR A 426 23.05 4.10 -11.40
C TYR A 426 23.16 3.25 -10.14
N LEU A 427 22.11 2.47 -9.81
CA LEU A 427 22.11 1.56 -8.65
C LEU A 427 23.27 0.56 -8.71
N ARG A 428 23.56 0.02 -9.90
CA ARG A 428 24.74 -0.83 -10.14
C ARG A 428 26.03 -0.08 -9.85
N SER A 429 26.16 1.17 -10.31
CA SER A 429 27.35 1.98 -10.11
C SER A 429 27.57 2.38 -8.65
N LEU A 430 26.47 2.56 -7.90
CA LEU A 430 26.50 2.78 -6.45
C LEU A 430 27.11 1.59 -5.71
N GLY A 431 26.95 0.38 -6.25
CA GLY A 431 27.55 -0.85 -5.69
C GLY A 431 26.61 -1.66 -4.82
N ILE A 432 25.30 -1.38 -4.81
CA ILE A 432 24.31 -2.21 -4.13
C ILE A 432 24.17 -3.57 -4.80
N ASN A 433 23.66 -4.56 -4.09
CA ASN A 433 23.38 -5.91 -4.61
C ASN A 433 21.96 -6.41 -4.33
N ALA A 434 21.12 -5.58 -3.73
CA ALA A 434 19.69 -5.82 -3.59
C ALA A 434 18.91 -4.50 -3.62
N VAL A 435 17.69 -4.53 -4.16
CA VAL A 435 16.67 -3.48 -4.05
C VAL A 435 15.51 -4.04 -3.24
N GLU A 436 15.04 -3.29 -2.25
CA GLU A 436 13.80 -3.55 -1.52
C GLU A 436 12.76 -2.54 -1.99
N LEU A 437 11.75 -3.00 -2.71
CA LEU A 437 10.64 -2.17 -3.14
C LEU A 437 9.61 -2.07 -2.02
N MET A 438 9.29 -0.87 -1.57
CA MET A 438 8.09 -0.64 -0.76
C MET A 438 6.87 -1.22 -1.48
N PRO A 439 5.75 -1.52 -0.78
CA PRO A 439 4.71 -2.39 -1.33
C PRO A 439 4.22 -1.96 -2.72
N VAL A 440 4.24 -2.92 -3.65
CA VAL A 440 3.82 -2.76 -5.06
C VAL A 440 2.53 -3.49 -5.39
N MET A 441 1.91 -4.14 -4.39
CA MET A 441 0.63 -4.81 -4.52
C MET A 441 -0.49 -3.78 -4.63
N GLU A 442 -1.57 -4.11 -5.33
CA GLU A 442 -2.71 -3.20 -5.54
C GLU A 442 -3.24 -2.66 -4.22
N PHE A 443 -3.02 -1.38 -3.99
CA PHE A 443 -3.43 -0.63 -2.80
C PHE A 443 -4.65 0.26 -3.10
N ASN A 444 -5.22 0.87 -2.08
CA ASN A 444 -6.35 1.78 -2.24
C ASN A 444 -5.89 3.16 -2.70
N GLY A 445 -6.42 3.62 -3.85
CA GLY A 445 -6.06 4.89 -4.47
C GLY A 445 -4.80 4.78 -5.36
N ASN A 446 -4.36 5.92 -5.94
CA ASN A 446 -3.18 5.99 -6.83
C ASN A 446 -1.95 6.61 -6.16
N ASN A 447 -2.09 7.06 -4.91
CA ASN A 447 -1.05 7.78 -4.18
C ASN A 447 -0.94 7.21 -2.77
N SER A 448 -0.04 6.24 -2.58
CA SER A 448 0.16 5.55 -1.30
C SER A 448 1.62 5.14 -1.12
N TRP A 449 1.99 4.80 0.12
CA TRP A 449 3.18 4.03 0.41
C TRP A 449 2.98 2.52 0.13
N GLY A 450 1.70 2.07 -0.06
CA GLY A 450 1.33 0.69 -0.37
C GLY A 450 0.89 -0.14 0.83
N TYR A 451 0.95 0.37 2.07
CA TYR A 451 0.58 -0.39 3.29
C TYR A 451 -0.94 -0.53 3.50
N ASN A 452 -1.74 -0.05 2.55
CA ASN A 452 -3.20 -0.19 2.48
C ASN A 452 -3.62 -1.13 1.33
N THR A 453 -3.07 -2.33 1.33
CA THR A 453 -3.24 -3.35 0.29
C THR A 453 -4.68 -3.85 0.20
N ASN A 454 -5.22 -3.94 -1.02
CA ASN A 454 -6.51 -4.56 -1.34
C ASN A 454 -6.36 -5.92 -2.01
N PHE A 455 -5.38 -6.11 -2.90
CA PHE A 455 -5.18 -7.38 -3.62
C PHE A 455 -3.71 -7.78 -3.60
N TYR A 456 -3.42 -8.90 -2.98
CA TYR A 456 -2.05 -9.34 -2.67
C TYR A 456 -1.27 -9.94 -3.85
N MET A 457 -1.94 -10.29 -4.96
CA MET A 457 -1.32 -10.92 -6.14
C MET A 457 -1.42 -10.06 -7.41
N ALA A 458 -1.96 -8.84 -7.31
CA ALA A 458 -2.02 -7.89 -8.42
C ALA A 458 -0.98 -6.79 -8.20
N PRO A 459 -0.14 -6.43 -9.19
CA PRO A 459 0.69 -5.24 -9.12
C PRO A 459 -0.17 -3.98 -9.26
N ASP A 460 0.20 -2.93 -8.53
CA ASP A 460 -0.49 -1.65 -8.59
C ASP A 460 -0.24 -0.92 -9.91
N LYS A 461 -1.31 -0.47 -10.53
CA LYS A 461 -1.31 0.16 -11.85
C LYS A 461 -0.68 1.56 -11.86
N ALA A 462 -0.64 2.23 -10.69
CA ALA A 462 0.00 3.53 -10.56
C ALA A 462 1.51 3.47 -10.83
N TYR A 463 2.12 2.29 -10.68
CA TYR A 463 3.54 2.09 -10.94
C TYR A 463 3.85 1.58 -12.35
N GLY A 464 2.85 1.14 -13.12
CA GLY A 464 3.03 0.62 -14.47
C GLY A 464 2.29 -0.69 -14.73
N SER A 465 2.60 -1.31 -15.87
CA SER A 465 2.04 -2.60 -16.25
C SER A 465 2.71 -3.77 -15.51
N PRO A 466 2.06 -4.94 -15.44
CA PRO A 466 2.70 -6.18 -14.98
C PRO A 466 4.02 -6.49 -15.70
N LYS A 467 4.12 -6.12 -16.99
CA LYS A 467 5.35 -6.28 -17.76
C LYS A 467 6.46 -5.34 -17.29
N ASP A 468 6.14 -4.10 -16.93
CA ASP A 468 7.15 -3.15 -16.45
C ASP A 468 7.81 -3.65 -15.15
N LEU A 469 7.05 -4.30 -14.25
CA LEU A 469 7.63 -4.93 -13.05
C LEU A 469 8.51 -6.14 -13.40
N LYS A 470 8.08 -6.99 -14.35
CA LYS A 470 8.92 -8.10 -14.83
C LYS A 470 10.21 -7.60 -15.49
N ASP A 471 10.14 -6.56 -16.30
CA ASP A 471 11.31 -5.92 -16.93
C ASP A 471 12.24 -5.31 -15.88
N PHE A 472 11.70 -4.70 -14.82
CA PHE A 472 12.49 -4.16 -13.71
C PHE A 472 13.28 -5.27 -12.99
N VAL A 473 12.63 -6.37 -12.63
CA VAL A 473 13.26 -7.52 -12.00
C VAL A 473 14.35 -8.12 -12.90
N GLU A 474 14.03 -8.38 -14.16
CA GLU A 474 14.97 -8.93 -15.13
C GLU A 474 16.21 -8.06 -15.27
N LEU A 475 16.03 -6.74 -15.39
CA LEU A 475 17.16 -5.83 -15.56
C LEU A 475 17.98 -5.69 -14.26
N CYS A 476 17.36 -5.76 -13.09
CA CYS A 476 18.06 -5.87 -11.81
C CYS A 476 18.95 -7.12 -11.78
N HIS A 477 18.40 -8.27 -12.14
CA HIS A 477 19.15 -9.53 -12.18
C HIS A 477 20.34 -9.47 -13.13
N ARG A 478 20.18 -8.95 -14.34
CA ARG A 478 21.30 -8.75 -15.29
C ARG A 478 22.38 -7.82 -14.75
N ASN A 479 22.05 -6.96 -13.81
CA ASN A 479 23.01 -6.07 -13.14
C ASN A 479 23.53 -6.64 -11.81
N GLY A 480 23.18 -7.91 -11.47
CA GLY A 480 23.60 -8.58 -10.25
C GLY A 480 22.98 -7.95 -8.99
N ILE A 481 21.72 -7.53 -9.10
CA ILE A 481 20.92 -6.92 -8.02
C ILE A 481 19.69 -7.80 -7.79
N ALA A 482 19.53 -8.31 -6.57
CA ALA A 482 18.33 -9.03 -6.14
C ALA A 482 17.14 -8.07 -5.95
N VAL A 483 15.94 -8.57 -6.10
CA VAL A 483 14.71 -7.79 -5.88
C VAL A 483 13.91 -8.40 -4.73
N ILE A 484 13.68 -7.59 -3.70
CA ILE A 484 12.92 -7.90 -2.50
C ILE A 484 11.64 -7.08 -2.54
N LEU A 485 10.48 -7.68 -2.27
CA LEU A 485 9.23 -6.96 -2.12
C LEU A 485 8.88 -6.78 -0.65
N ASP A 486 8.52 -5.58 -0.27
CA ASP A 486 7.84 -5.33 1.00
C ASP A 486 6.40 -5.82 0.91
N ILE A 487 5.96 -6.64 1.86
CA ILE A 487 4.64 -7.28 1.85
C ILE A 487 3.92 -7.13 3.19
N VAL A 488 2.64 -6.78 3.13
CA VAL A 488 1.82 -6.38 4.28
C VAL A 488 0.85 -7.50 4.65
N PHE A 489 1.21 -8.33 5.63
CA PHE A 489 0.35 -9.44 6.07
C PHE A 489 -0.34 -9.20 7.42
N ASN A 490 -0.09 -8.05 8.06
CA ASN A 490 -0.77 -7.69 9.30
C ASN A 490 -2.22 -7.27 9.04
N GLN A 491 -2.48 -6.48 8.01
CA GLN A 491 -3.77 -5.88 7.71
C GLN A 491 -4.06 -5.84 6.20
N SER A 492 -5.33 -5.61 5.83
CA SER A 492 -5.72 -5.16 4.49
C SER A 492 -6.56 -3.89 4.56
N ASP A 493 -6.74 -3.22 3.42
CA ASP A 493 -7.71 -2.14 3.32
C ASP A 493 -9.14 -2.68 3.10
N GLY A 494 -10.13 -1.79 3.18
CA GLY A 494 -11.55 -2.12 3.18
C GLY A 494 -12.13 -2.60 1.85
N LEU A 495 -11.40 -2.48 0.74
CA LEU A 495 -11.82 -3.00 -0.57
C LEU A 495 -11.37 -4.45 -0.82
N HIS A 496 -10.68 -5.08 0.13
CA HIS A 496 -10.36 -6.50 0.01
C HIS A 496 -11.63 -7.35 -0.04
N PRO A 497 -11.78 -8.29 -1.01
CA PRO A 497 -13.02 -9.05 -1.21
C PRO A 497 -13.54 -9.78 0.03
N TRP A 498 -12.69 -10.46 0.78
CA TRP A 498 -13.08 -11.16 2.00
C TRP A 498 -13.48 -10.23 3.15
N TYR A 499 -13.00 -8.98 3.16
CA TYR A 499 -13.48 -7.98 4.12
C TYR A 499 -14.91 -7.56 3.78
N GLN A 500 -15.21 -7.30 2.52
CA GLN A 500 -16.51 -6.85 2.04
C GLN A 500 -17.61 -7.92 2.10
N MET A 501 -17.23 -9.20 2.03
CA MET A 501 -18.20 -10.31 1.97
C MET A 501 -18.99 -10.54 3.26
N TYR A 502 -18.49 -10.07 4.41
CA TYR A 502 -19.08 -10.36 5.71
C TYR A 502 -19.17 -9.10 6.58
N PRO A 503 -20.22 -8.99 7.44
CA PRO A 503 -20.17 -8.03 8.54
C PRO A 503 -18.97 -8.33 9.44
N ILE A 504 -18.24 -7.29 9.88
CA ILE A 504 -16.99 -7.47 10.64
C ILE A 504 -17.17 -8.33 11.89
N ALA A 505 -18.30 -8.19 12.61
CA ALA A 505 -18.60 -8.97 13.82
C ALA A 505 -18.68 -10.49 13.58
N SER A 506 -18.92 -10.93 12.34
CA SER A 506 -19.03 -12.34 11.95
C SER A 506 -18.06 -12.71 10.81
N ASN A 507 -17.10 -11.86 10.51
CA ASN A 507 -16.12 -12.10 9.45
C ASN A 507 -15.20 -13.26 9.85
N PRO A 508 -15.13 -14.35 9.05
CA PRO A 508 -14.25 -15.46 9.35
C PRO A 508 -12.76 -15.15 9.10
N PHE A 509 -12.44 -14.10 8.33
CA PHE A 509 -11.09 -13.77 7.88
C PHE A 509 -10.45 -12.62 8.64
N TYR A 510 -11.25 -11.77 9.30
CA TYR A 510 -10.78 -10.55 9.96
C TYR A 510 -11.18 -10.50 11.42
N ASN A 511 -10.34 -9.93 12.24
CA ASN A 511 -10.64 -9.60 13.63
C ASN A 511 -11.48 -8.32 13.69
N GLN A 512 -12.50 -8.29 14.55
CA GLN A 512 -13.26 -7.06 14.80
C GLN A 512 -12.39 -6.01 15.53
N THR A 513 -11.48 -6.50 16.37
CA THR A 513 -10.47 -5.71 17.06
C THR A 513 -9.18 -6.49 17.00
N ALA A 514 -8.07 -5.84 16.63
CA ALA A 514 -6.76 -6.46 16.58
C ALA A 514 -6.40 -7.06 17.97
N PRO A 515 -5.83 -8.27 18.04
CA PRO A 515 -5.44 -8.90 19.29
C PRO A 515 -4.14 -8.32 19.87
N HIS A 516 -3.54 -7.31 19.24
CA HIS A 516 -2.28 -6.65 19.56
C HIS A 516 -2.43 -5.12 19.56
N ASP A 517 -1.41 -4.41 20.07
CA ASP A 517 -1.46 -2.94 20.25
C ASP A 517 -1.33 -2.15 18.92
N TYR A 518 -0.81 -2.76 17.88
CA TYR A 518 -0.62 -2.15 16.55
C TYR A 518 -1.84 -2.35 15.65
N SER A 519 -2.97 -1.75 16.02
CA SER A 519 -4.21 -1.80 15.23
C SER A 519 -4.13 -0.83 14.05
N VAL A 520 -3.90 -1.36 12.86
CA VAL A 520 -3.84 -0.63 11.59
C VAL A 520 -4.86 -1.23 10.64
N LEU A 521 -5.72 -0.40 10.04
CA LEU A 521 -6.75 -0.82 9.07
C LEU A 521 -7.54 -2.06 9.55
N ASN A 522 -7.67 -3.09 8.70
CA ASN A 522 -8.45 -4.30 8.98
C ASN A 522 -7.52 -5.47 9.28
N ASP A 523 -7.47 -5.89 10.52
CA ASP A 523 -6.57 -6.92 11.02
C ASP A 523 -7.00 -8.33 10.61
N TRP A 524 -6.06 -9.13 10.09
CA TRP A 524 -6.34 -10.51 9.66
C TRP A 524 -6.47 -11.48 10.81
N LYS A 525 -7.43 -12.43 10.71
CA LYS A 525 -7.44 -13.65 11.56
C LYS A 525 -6.39 -14.63 11.07
N GLN A 526 -5.20 -14.51 11.61
CA GLN A 526 -4.01 -15.25 11.15
C GLN A 526 -4.08 -16.75 11.45
N GLU A 527 -4.91 -17.17 12.38
CA GLU A 527 -5.22 -18.58 12.66
C GLU A 527 -6.11 -19.22 11.59
N ASN A 528 -6.78 -18.44 10.74
CA ASN A 528 -7.62 -18.97 9.68
C ASN A 528 -6.75 -19.63 8.59
N PRO A 529 -6.98 -20.93 8.26
CA PRO A 529 -6.14 -21.63 7.29
C PRO A 529 -6.23 -21.04 5.87
N LEU A 530 -7.36 -20.43 5.48
CA LEU A 530 -7.48 -19.77 4.16
C LEU A 530 -6.66 -18.50 4.08
N VAL A 531 -6.58 -17.70 5.16
CA VAL A 531 -5.70 -16.53 5.25
C VAL A 531 -4.24 -16.95 5.10
N ARG A 532 -3.82 -17.96 5.86
CA ARG A 532 -2.45 -18.50 5.78
C ARG A 532 -2.15 -19.08 4.39
N GLN A 533 -3.13 -19.71 3.76
CA GLN A 533 -2.97 -20.24 2.40
C GLN A 533 -2.80 -19.10 1.39
N GLN A 534 -3.61 -18.03 1.47
CA GLN A 534 -3.48 -16.87 0.58
C GLN A 534 -2.09 -16.22 0.68
N TRP A 535 -1.55 -16.06 1.89
CA TRP A 535 -0.22 -15.50 2.08
C TRP A 535 0.88 -16.35 1.43
N LYS A 536 0.81 -17.67 1.62
CA LYS A 536 1.76 -18.60 0.98
C LYS A 536 1.61 -18.64 -0.53
N ASP A 537 0.39 -18.55 -1.03
CA ASP A 537 0.12 -18.50 -2.47
C ASP A 537 0.60 -17.18 -3.07
N ALA A 538 0.48 -16.05 -2.36
CA ALA A 538 1.03 -14.76 -2.78
C ALA A 538 2.57 -14.81 -2.85
N ILE A 539 3.24 -15.35 -1.83
CA ILE A 539 4.70 -15.56 -1.85
C ILE A 539 5.10 -16.37 -3.08
N LYS A 540 4.46 -17.54 -3.29
CA LYS A 540 4.72 -18.39 -4.44
C LYS A 540 4.49 -17.65 -5.75
N TYR A 541 3.39 -16.93 -5.88
CA TYR A 541 3.04 -16.19 -7.08
C TYR A 541 4.10 -15.15 -7.46
N TRP A 542 4.48 -14.28 -6.53
CA TRP A 542 5.49 -13.25 -6.79
C TRP A 542 6.85 -13.85 -7.16
N MET A 543 7.25 -14.94 -6.49
CA MET A 543 8.52 -15.61 -6.79
C MET A 543 8.53 -16.40 -8.11
N THR A 544 7.36 -16.85 -8.59
CA THR A 544 7.27 -17.64 -9.84
C THR A 544 6.90 -16.78 -11.05
N ALA A 545 5.91 -15.89 -10.93
CA ALA A 545 5.42 -15.07 -12.04
C ALA A 545 6.29 -13.83 -12.30
N TYR A 546 6.91 -13.27 -11.25
CA TYR A 546 7.77 -12.07 -11.33
C TYR A 546 9.24 -12.37 -11.02
N ASN A 547 9.58 -13.58 -10.63
CA ASN A 547 10.94 -14.02 -10.30
C ASN A 547 11.62 -13.20 -9.19
N VAL A 548 10.87 -12.59 -8.27
CA VAL A 548 11.44 -11.85 -7.14
C VAL A 548 12.23 -12.79 -6.20
N ASP A 549 13.18 -12.24 -5.45
CA ASP A 549 14.16 -13.02 -4.71
C ASP A 549 13.84 -13.17 -3.23
N GLY A 550 12.83 -12.47 -2.75
CA GLY A 550 12.41 -12.57 -1.36
C GLY A 550 11.48 -11.44 -0.95
N PHE A 551 11.27 -11.37 0.37
CA PHE A 551 10.31 -10.44 0.96
C PHE A 551 10.85 -9.80 2.24
N ARG A 552 10.46 -8.54 2.46
CA ARG A 552 10.43 -7.90 3.76
C ARG A 552 9.00 -7.95 4.28
N PHE A 553 8.80 -8.48 5.47
CA PHE A 553 7.49 -8.58 6.11
C PHE A 553 7.27 -7.39 7.02
N ASP A 554 6.23 -6.61 6.68
CA ASP A 554 5.79 -5.44 7.43
C ASP A 554 5.19 -5.82 8.78
N LEU A 555 5.45 -5.02 9.81
CA LEU A 555 4.80 -5.06 11.12
C LEU A 555 4.69 -6.49 11.70
N VAL A 556 5.81 -7.22 11.72
CA VAL A 556 5.85 -8.62 12.17
C VAL A 556 5.32 -8.77 13.61
N LYS A 557 5.44 -7.75 14.45
CA LYS A 557 4.86 -7.75 15.81
C LYS A 557 3.35 -8.02 15.83
N GLY A 558 2.64 -7.68 14.76
CA GLY A 558 1.22 -7.97 14.56
C GLY A 558 0.92 -9.39 14.05
N LEU A 559 1.92 -10.19 13.64
CA LEU A 559 1.73 -11.48 12.98
C LEU A 559 1.63 -12.69 13.92
N GLY A 560 1.27 -12.50 15.18
CA GLY A 560 0.99 -13.60 16.13
C GLY A 560 -0.48 -14.01 16.15
N THR A 561 -0.76 -15.28 16.42
CA THR A 561 -2.15 -15.78 16.56
C THR A 561 -2.72 -15.55 17.97
N SER A 562 -1.88 -15.19 18.95
CA SER A 562 -2.29 -14.84 20.31
C SER A 562 -1.19 -14.03 21.02
N TYR A 563 -1.56 -13.21 21.98
CA TYR A 563 -0.65 -12.28 22.69
C TYR A 563 -0.81 -12.36 24.23
N PRO A 564 -0.54 -13.53 24.84
CA PRO A 564 -0.83 -13.74 26.27
C PRO A 564 0.02 -12.87 27.22
N SER A 565 1.18 -12.37 26.76
CA SER A 565 2.10 -11.54 27.54
C SER A 565 2.23 -10.11 26.99
N GLY A 566 1.34 -9.69 26.07
CA GLY A 566 1.39 -8.41 25.36
C GLY A 566 2.19 -8.46 24.05
N THR A 567 2.05 -7.42 23.24
CA THR A 567 2.59 -7.34 21.88
C THR A 567 4.11 -7.28 21.85
N GLU A 568 4.72 -6.58 22.81
CA GLU A 568 6.18 -6.37 22.88
C GLU A 568 6.94 -7.58 23.43
N ALA A 569 6.25 -8.49 24.11
CA ALA A 569 6.88 -9.68 24.70
C ALA A 569 7.23 -10.71 23.62
N TYR A 570 8.19 -11.62 23.95
CA TYR A 570 8.47 -12.80 23.14
C TYR A 570 7.18 -13.56 22.81
N ASN A 571 6.98 -13.89 21.53
CA ASN A 571 5.76 -14.54 21.07
C ASN A 571 6.07 -15.77 20.20
N ALA A 572 5.91 -16.96 20.78
CA ALA A 572 6.16 -18.22 20.10
C ALA A 572 5.21 -18.43 18.89
N SER A 573 3.97 -17.91 18.94
CA SER A 573 3.04 -18.04 17.81
C SER A 573 3.50 -17.19 16.62
N ARG A 574 4.01 -16.00 16.85
CA ARG A 574 4.61 -15.12 15.85
C ARG A 574 5.82 -15.79 15.18
N VAL A 575 6.73 -16.33 15.97
CA VAL A 575 7.89 -17.11 15.46
C VAL A 575 7.42 -18.25 14.57
N ALA A 576 6.40 -18.99 14.99
CA ALA A 576 5.86 -20.11 14.20
C ALA A 576 5.25 -19.64 12.88
N VAL A 577 4.52 -18.50 12.87
CA VAL A 577 4.01 -17.87 11.65
C VAL A 577 5.14 -17.51 10.70
N MET A 578 6.19 -16.85 11.20
CA MET A 578 7.31 -16.42 10.36
C MET A 578 8.11 -17.61 9.81
N LYS A 579 8.28 -18.67 10.57
CA LYS A 579 8.90 -19.92 10.08
C LYS A 579 8.06 -20.61 8.99
N ASP A 580 6.74 -20.60 9.10
CA ASP A 580 5.84 -21.15 8.06
C ASP A 580 5.93 -20.34 6.74
N LEU A 581 5.99 -19.02 6.83
CA LEU A 581 6.18 -18.14 5.67
C LEU A 581 7.59 -18.30 5.06
N HIS A 582 8.62 -18.44 5.88
CA HIS A 582 9.98 -18.72 5.40
C HIS A 582 10.06 -20.07 4.68
N ALA A 583 9.38 -21.10 5.18
CA ALA A 583 9.29 -22.39 4.51
C ALA A 583 8.63 -22.26 3.12
N ALA A 584 7.62 -21.40 2.97
CA ALA A 584 7.00 -21.13 1.66
C ALA A 584 7.99 -20.48 0.68
N ILE A 585 8.81 -19.53 1.13
CA ILE A 585 9.90 -18.93 0.34
C ILE A 585 10.88 -20.00 -0.12
N LYS A 586 11.42 -20.79 0.83
CA LYS A 586 12.41 -21.83 0.54
C LYS A 586 11.89 -22.92 -0.40
N ALA A 587 10.60 -23.19 -0.37
CA ALA A 587 9.99 -24.17 -1.28
C ALA A 587 10.04 -23.72 -2.75
N VAL A 588 10.14 -22.41 -3.03
CA VAL A 588 10.28 -21.85 -4.39
C VAL A 588 11.76 -21.59 -4.71
N LYS A 589 12.44 -20.83 -3.86
CA LYS A 589 13.89 -20.51 -3.98
C LYS A 589 14.59 -20.88 -2.67
N PRO A 590 15.41 -21.94 -2.64
CA PRO A 590 16.09 -22.38 -1.42
C PRO A 590 16.92 -21.30 -0.71
N ASN A 591 17.47 -20.35 -1.49
CA ASN A 591 18.23 -19.22 -1.01
C ASN A 591 17.40 -17.90 -1.04
N GLY A 592 16.07 -17.98 -1.02
CA GLY A 592 15.20 -16.81 -1.02
C GLY A 592 15.41 -15.95 0.23
N ILE A 593 15.35 -14.64 0.05
CA ILE A 593 15.60 -13.65 1.10
C ILE A 593 14.33 -13.48 1.96
N HIS A 594 14.50 -13.50 3.28
CA HIS A 594 13.43 -13.26 4.25
C HIS A 594 13.92 -12.23 5.27
N ILE A 595 13.26 -11.08 5.31
CA ILE A 595 13.56 -9.98 6.22
C ILE A 595 12.32 -9.66 7.05
N ASN A 596 12.48 -9.51 8.36
CA ASN A 596 11.42 -9.18 9.29
C ASN A 596 11.56 -7.74 9.78
N GLU A 597 10.51 -6.93 9.65
CA GLU A 597 10.36 -5.78 10.52
C GLU A 597 9.77 -6.23 11.86
N ASN A 598 10.61 -6.79 12.72
CA ASN A 598 10.18 -7.30 14.01
C ASN A 598 10.54 -6.37 15.16
N LEU A 599 11.75 -5.82 15.17
CA LEU A 599 12.26 -4.89 16.18
C LEU A 599 11.97 -5.36 17.62
N ALA A 600 12.08 -6.68 17.84
CA ALA A 600 11.79 -7.35 19.10
C ALA A 600 13.06 -7.64 19.92
N GLY A 601 12.92 -8.38 21.03
CA GLY A 601 14.05 -8.81 21.87
C GLY A 601 14.94 -9.86 21.17
N ASP A 602 16.17 -9.96 21.63
CA ASP A 602 17.23 -10.84 21.12
C ASP A 602 16.82 -12.32 21.04
N LYS A 603 16.07 -12.81 22.04
CA LYS A 603 15.60 -14.21 22.06
C LYS A 603 14.76 -14.54 20.83
N GLU A 604 13.81 -13.69 20.47
CA GLU A 604 12.90 -13.92 19.36
C GLU A 604 13.63 -13.80 18.03
N GLU A 605 14.40 -12.74 17.85
CA GLU A 605 15.16 -12.49 16.63
C GLU A 605 16.26 -13.55 16.40
N ASN A 606 16.89 -14.08 17.45
CA ASN A 606 17.84 -15.18 17.33
C ASN A 606 17.16 -16.50 16.95
N GLU A 607 15.94 -16.75 17.40
CA GLU A 607 15.18 -17.92 17.01
C GLU A 607 14.74 -17.86 15.51
N MET A 608 14.37 -16.67 15.03
CA MET A 608 14.12 -16.44 13.60
C MET A 608 15.41 -16.55 12.78
N ALA A 609 16.50 -15.99 13.27
CA ALA A 609 17.82 -16.09 12.63
C ALA A 609 18.36 -17.53 12.53
N ALA A 610 18.09 -18.35 13.53
CA ALA A 610 18.44 -19.78 13.49
C ALA A 610 17.69 -20.55 12.38
N ASP A 611 16.54 -20.05 11.92
CA ASP A 611 15.80 -20.55 10.75
C ASP A 611 16.33 -19.99 9.42
N GLY A 612 17.23 -19.00 9.44
CA GLY A 612 17.81 -18.35 8.26
C GLY A 612 17.18 -17.02 7.89
N GLN A 613 16.32 -16.45 8.74
CA GLN A 613 15.68 -15.17 8.54
C GLN A 613 16.58 -14.02 9.01
N LEU A 614 16.43 -12.85 8.36
CA LEU A 614 17.04 -11.58 8.76
C LEU A 614 16.02 -10.72 9.51
N ASN A 615 16.50 -9.84 10.40
CA ASN A 615 15.66 -8.89 11.12
C ASN A 615 16.17 -7.46 10.91
N TRP A 616 15.29 -6.49 10.82
CA TRP A 616 15.68 -5.08 10.78
C TRP A 616 16.35 -4.65 12.08
N ALA A 617 17.38 -3.80 11.96
CA ALA A 617 18.04 -3.16 13.11
C ALA A 617 18.05 -1.65 12.88
N ASN A 618 17.13 -0.95 13.54
CA ASN A 618 17.00 0.50 13.49
C ASN A 618 18.10 1.18 14.32
N ILE A 619 18.99 1.93 13.64
CA ILE A 619 20.07 2.69 14.26
C ILE A 619 19.86 4.20 14.04
N ASN A 620 18.67 4.63 13.66
CA ASN A 620 18.39 6.01 13.29
C ASN A 620 18.71 7.00 14.40
N TYR A 621 18.22 6.75 15.64
CA TYR A 621 18.52 7.65 16.76
C TYR A 621 20.02 7.90 16.95
N ASN A 622 20.82 6.83 17.00
CA ASN A 622 22.27 6.94 17.20
C ASN A 622 22.97 7.59 15.99
N SER A 623 22.50 7.31 14.80
CA SER A 623 22.97 7.91 13.55
C SER A 623 22.68 9.41 13.50
N CYS A 624 21.47 9.82 13.91
CA CYS A 624 21.10 11.21 14.05
C CYS A 624 21.96 11.94 15.09
N GLN A 625 22.17 11.35 16.27
CA GLN A 625 23.05 11.95 17.32
C GLN A 625 24.47 12.13 16.79
N PHE A 626 25.04 11.10 16.14
CA PHE A 626 26.34 11.21 15.49
C PHE A 626 26.34 12.28 14.42
N GLY A 627 25.39 12.24 13.50
CA GLY A 627 25.24 13.18 12.38
C GLY A 627 25.15 14.62 12.87
N MET A 628 24.29 14.91 13.82
CA MET A 628 24.09 16.23 14.40
C MET A 628 25.32 16.76 15.16
N GLY A 629 26.27 15.92 15.53
CA GLY A 629 27.44 16.34 16.30
C GLY A 629 27.27 16.23 17.83
N TYR A 630 26.27 15.51 18.33
CA TYR A 630 26.12 15.18 19.75
C TYR A 630 26.85 13.89 20.06
N ALA A 631 27.79 13.95 21.01
CA ALA A 631 28.54 12.77 21.42
C ALA A 631 27.67 11.80 22.23
N SER A 632 26.80 12.32 23.10
CA SER A 632 25.81 11.53 23.80
C SER A 632 24.86 10.85 22.82
N GLY A 633 24.64 9.54 23.00
CA GLY A 633 23.80 8.75 22.09
C GLY A 633 24.44 8.36 20.77
N SER A 634 25.69 8.74 20.48
CA SER A 634 26.38 8.45 19.20
C SER A 634 27.06 7.07 19.12
N ASN A 635 26.65 6.10 19.93
CA ASN A 635 27.12 4.72 19.84
C ASN A 635 26.60 4.06 18.56
N LEU A 636 27.52 3.64 17.69
CA LEU A 636 27.20 3.00 16.39
C LEU A 636 27.53 1.49 16.35
N GLU A 637 27.83 0.85 17.50
CA GLU A 637 28.13 -0.59 17.53
C GLU A 637 26.99 -1.47 17.03
N ARG A 638 25.75 -1.01 17.17
CA ARG A 638 24.57 -1.75 16.71
C ARG A 638 24.51 -1.96 15.19
N PHE A 639 25.36 -1.32 14.40
CA PHE A 639 25.56 -1.73 13.01
C PHE A 639 26.14 -3.14 12.88
N LEU A 640 26.69 -3.69 13.97
CA LEU A 640 27.16 -5.08 14.07
C LEU A 640 26.08 -5.95 14.72
N SER A 641 25.64 -7.00 14.05
CA SER A 641 24.59 -7.92 14.55
C SER A 641 24.88 -8.52 15.92
N THR A 642 26.18 -8.78 16.24
CA THR A 642 26.57 -9.36 17.52
C THR A 642 26.47 -8.39 18.70
N TYR A 643 26.18 -7.13 18.45
CA TYR A 643 25.75 -6.22 19.52
C TYR A 643 24.38 -6.67 20.06
N ASP A 644 24.12 -6.46 21.35
CA ASP A 644 22.90 -6.94 22.01
C ASP A 644 22.67 -8.48 21.89
N SER A 645 23.73 -9.27 21.83
CA SER A 645 23.69 -10.75 21.79
C SER A 645 22.93 -11.36 20.61
N ARG A 646 22.80 -10.64 19.50
CA ARG A 646 22.20 -11.17 18.28
C ARG A 646 23.16 -12.07 17.50
N THR A 647 22.62 -13.02 16.76
CA THR A 647 23.37 -13.91 15.88
C THR A 647 24.17 -13.10 14.86
N ALA A 648 25.40 -13.49 14.56
CA ALA A 648 26.22 -12.82 13.56
C ALA A 648 25.51 -12.80 12.17
N PHE A 649 25.59 -11.66 11.50
CA PHE A 649 24.97 -11.41 10.17
C PHE A 649 23.44 -11.53 10.11
N SER A 650 22.73 -11.58 11.23
CA SER A 650 21.29 -11.79 11.28
C SER A 650 20.46 -10.52 11.18
N THR A 651 21.10 -9.34 11.17
CA THR A 651 20.37 -8.07 11.17
C THR A 651 20.71 -7.21 9.95
N VAL A 652 19.69 -6.70 9.30
CA VAL A 652 19.78 -5.62 8.29
C VAL A 652 19.82 -4.31 9.04
N ALA A 653 21.02 -3.74 9.19
CA ALA A 653 21.21 -2.52 9.96
C ALA A 653 21.17 -1.28 9.05
N TYR A 654 20.47 -0.22 9.51
CA TYR A 654 20.29 0.99 8.73
C TYR A 654 20.35 2.26 9.60
N ALA A 655 20.76 3.36 8.96
CA ALA A 655 20.75 4.69 9.56
C ALA A 655 19.43 5.43 9.32
N GLU A 656 18.74 5.11 8.25
CA GLU A 656 17.45 5.67 7.82
C GLU A 656 16.61 4.59 7.13
N SER A 657 15.29 4.66 7.30
CA SER A 657 14.29 3.97 6.48
C SER A 657 13.17 4.95 6.12
N HIS A 658 12.12 4.48 5.45
CA HIS A 658 10.95 5.29 5.14
C HIS A 658 10.18 5.76 6.40
N ASP A 659 10.32 5.05 7.53
CA ASP A 659 9.60 5.32 8.79
C ASP A 659 10.29 6.34 9.70
N GLU A 660 11.61 6.53 9.59
CA GLU A 660 12.33 7.44 10.44
C GLU A 660 12.61 8.78 9.78
N GLU A 661 13.02 9.74 10.61
CA GLU A 661 13.45 11.04 10.11
C GLU A 661 14.85 10.98 9.48
N ARG A 662 15.06 11.72 8.41
CA ARG A 662 16.35 11.85 7.73
C ARG A 662 17.43 12.38 8.65
N VAL A 663 18.61 11.74 8.64
CA VAL A 663 19.79 12.24 9.37
C VAL A 663 20.17 13.63 8.85
N GLY A 664 20.11 13.86 7.52
CA GLY A 664 20.37 15.16 6.91
C GLY A 664 19.42 16.25 7.42
N TYR A 665 18.15 15.97 7.56
CA TYR A 665 17.18 16.91 8.15
C TYR A 665 17.50 17.21 9.61
N LYS A 666 17.76 16.19 10.43
CA LYS A 666 18.12 16.38 11.84
C LYS A 666 19.39 17.22 11.99
N GLN A 667 20.38 17.05 11.13
CA GLN A 667 21.57 17.91 11.12
C GLN A 667 21.24 19.39 10.84
N LYS A 668 20.39 19.63 9.85
CA LYS A 668 19.99 20.99 9.41
C LYS A 668 19.11 21.68 10.46
N ALA A 669 18.19 20.97 11.06
CA ALA A 669 17.23 21.50 12.03
C ALA A 669 17.83 21.64 13.44
N TYR A 670 18.62 20.65 13.86
CA TYR A 670 19.03 20.48 15.27
C TYR A 670 20.54 20.26 15.44
N GLY A 671 21.37 20.47 14.43
CA GLY A 671 22.80 20.26 14.47
C GLY A 671 23.49 21.04 15.58
N TYR A 672 24.51 20.46 16.25
CA TYR A 672 25.28 21.08 17.29
C TYR A 672 26.27 22.12 16.70
N GLY A 673 26.25 23.33 17.20
CA GLY A 673 27.15 24.39 16.83
C GLY A 673 27.21 24.62 15.31
N SER A 674 28.42 24.58 14.74
CA SER A 674 28.63 24.81 13.32
C SER A 674 28.08 23.72 12.39
N VAL A 675 27.65 22.57 12.89
CA VAL A 675 26.99 21.53 12.06
C VAL A 675 25.70 22.06 11.49
N LYS A 676 24.91 22.80 12.28
CA LYS A 676 23.64 23.34 11.84
C LYS A 676 23.79 24.27 10.63
N GLU A 677 24.77 25.11 10.63
CA GLU A 677 24.92 26.21 9.67
C GLU A 677 25.82 25.87 8.46
N ASP A 678 26.70 24.85 8.60
CA ASP A 678 27.73 24.54 7.58
C ASP A 678 27.36 23.24 6.84
N GLN A 679 26.89 23.38 5.58
CA GLN A 679 26.56 22.26 4.71
C GLN A 679 27.72 21.29 4.46
N TYR A 680 28.95 21.82 4.30
CA TYR A 680 30.13 20.96 4.09
C TYR A 680 30.44 20.09 5.32
N LYS A 681 30.17 20.61 6.53
CA LYS A 681 30.32 19.81 7.76
C LYS A 681 29.24 18.73 7.84
N ARG A 682 27.97 19.06 7.53
CA ARG A 682 26.90 18.06 7.46
C ARG A 682 27.29 16.95 6.51
N SER A 683 27.71 17.28 5.29
CA SER A 683 28.09 16.30 4.27
C SER A 683 29.25 15.40 4.73
N ARG A 684 30.31 15.98 5.33
CA ARG A 684 31.43 15.20 5.85
C ARG A 684 31.01 14.23 6.98
N ARG A 685 30.09 14.65 7.85
CA ARG A 685 29.58 13.77 8.93
C ARG A 685 28.73 12.64 8.38
N LEU A 686 27.90 12.89 7.35
CA LEU A 686 27.17 11.83 6.66
C LEU A 686 28.11 10.85 5.95
N ALA A 687 29.17 11.36 5.32
CA ALA A 687 30.21 10.51 4.73
C ALA A 687 30.91 9.63 5.80
N GLN A 688 31.24 10.19 6.98
CA GLN A 688 31.76 9.41 8.11
C GLN A 688 30.78 8.34 8.61
N LEU A 689 29.48 8.65 8.65
CA LEU A 689 28.44 7.72 9.04
C LEU A 689 28.36 6.56 8.02
N ALA A 690 28.36 6.87 6.73
CA ALA A 690 28.37 5.88 5.64
C ALA A 690 29.56 4.92 5.75
N VAL A 691 30.77 5.45 5.97
CA VAL A 691 31.98 4.64 6.15
C VAL A 691 31.84 3.71 7.35
N GLN A 692 31.32 4.19 8.50
CA GLN A 692 31.17 3.36 9.70
C GLN A 692 30.09 2.29 9.50
N MET A 693 28.95 2.64 8.92
CA MET A 693 27.87 1.70 8.63
C MET A 693 28.31 0.60 7.65
N LEU A 694 28.84 1.00 6.50
CA LEU A 694 29.12 0.08 5.39
C LEU A 694 30.38 -0.74 5.57
N LEU A 695 31.37 -0.29 6.36
CA LEU A 695 32.51 -1.12 6.71
C LEU A 695 32.23 -2.10 7.87
N THR A 696 31.13 -1.96 8.57
CA THR A 696 30.72 -2.96 9.58
C THR A 696 30.15 -4.22 8.89
N PRO A 697 30.59 -5.45 9.21
CA PRO A 697 30.04 -6.67 8.63
C PRO A 697 28.53 -6.84 8.84
N GLY A 698 27.92 -7.70 8.04
CA GLY A 698 26.48 -7.99 8.04
C GLY A 698 25.68 -7.14 7.05
N PRO A 699 24.42 -7.52 6.75
CA PRO A 699 23.55 -6.79 5.83
C PRO A 699 23.33 -5.33 6.21
N LYS A 700 23.21 -4.47 5.22
CA LYS A 700 22.97 -3.03 5.41
C LYS A 700 21.87 -2.57 4.46
N MET A 701 21.11 -1.55 4.89
CA MET A 701 20.09 -0.90 4.06
C MET A 701 20.36 0.59 3.96
N ILE A 702 20.07 1.14 2.78
CA ILE A 702 20.14 2.55 2.42
C ILE A 702 18.75 2.96 1.99
N TRP A 703 18.13 3.92 2.67
CA TRP A 703 16.89 4.54 2.21
C TRP A 703 17.17 5.46 1.03
N GLN A 704 16.35 5.41 -0.03
CA GLN A 704 16.55 6.20 -1.26
C GLN A 704 16.94 7.65 -0.96
N PHE A 705 17.96 8.14 -1.67
CA PHE A 705 18.57 9.47 -1.52
C PHE A 705 19.34 9.71 -0.21
N GLY A 706 19.44 8.75 0.70
CA GLY A 706 20.34 8.84 1.86
C GLY A 706 21.79 8.98 1.43
N GLU A 707 22.18 8.37 0.30
CA GLU A 707 23.49 8.47 -0.32
C GLU A 707 23.78 9.84 -0.93
N PHE A 708 22.78 10.71 -1.02
CA PHE A 708 22.91 12.12 -1.38
C PHE A 708 22.80 13.07 -0.18
N GLY A 709 22.45 12.53 0.99
CA GLY A 709 22.21 13.32 2.19
C GLY A 709 20.91 14.11 2.12
N ALA A 710 19.83 13.50 1.64
CA ALA A 710 18.50 14.10 1.63
C ALA A 710 18.18 14.72 2.98
N ASP A 711 17.78 16.00 3.00
CA ASP A 711 17.66 16.84 4.19
C ASP A 711 16.26 17.45 4.39
N GLN A 712 15.26 16.82 3.81
CA GLN A 712 13.85 17.21 3.95
C GLN A 712 13.17 16.31 4.97
N THR A 713 12.26 16.88 5.78
CA THR A 713 11.52 16.10 6.77
C THR A 713 10.62 15.06 6.12
N THR A 714 10.55 13.90 6.75
CA THR A 714 9.62 12.80 6.43
C THR A 714 8.40 12.80 7.34
N LYS A 715 8.31 13.77 8.28
CA LYS A 715 7.26 13.82 9.32
C LYS A 715 6.31 15.01 9.12
N ASN A 716 5.11 14.83 9.65
CA ASN A 716 4.13 15.90 9.88
C ASN A 716 4.50 16.72 11.13
N SER A 717 3.78 17.82 11.37
CA SER A 717 4.00 18.68 12.53
C SER A 717 3.71 18.01 13.89
N ASP A 718 2.98 16.91 13.90
CA ASP A 718 2.65 16.08 15.07
C ASP A 718 3.61 14.88 15.25
N ASP A 719 4.72 14.85 14.52
CA ASP A 719 5.74 13.80 14.49
C ASP A 719 5.25 12.46 13.88
N SER A 720 4.05 12.41 13.34
CA SER A 720 3.57 11.25 12.57
C SER A 720 4.24 11.17 11.20
N ASN A 721 4.23 9.98 10.58
CA ASN A 721 4.74 9.81 9.22
C ASN A 721 3.90 10.62 8.23
N ASN A 722 4.55 11.42 7.42
CA ASN A 722 3.93 12.10 6.29
C ASN A 722 3.96 11.19 5.08
N THR A 723 2.80 10.70 4.66
CA THR A 723 2.65 9.79 3.52
C THR A 723 2.48 10.51 2.18
N ASP A 724 2.44 11.84 2.16
CA ASP A 724 2.40 12.62 0.91
C ASP A 724 3.67 12.40 0.07
N PRO A 725 3.62 12.64 -1.25
CA PRO A 725 4.81 12.56 -2.10
C PRO A 725 5.96 13.40 -1.58
N LYS A 726 7.18 12.86 -1.65
CA LYS A 726 8.40 13.55 -1.23
C LYS A 726 9.10 14.19 -2.42
N THR A 727 9.81 15.28 -2.14
CA THR A 727 10.63 15.95 -3.16
C THR A 727 11.70 15.01 -3.68
N VAL A 728 11.76 14.86 -4.98
CA VAL A 728 12.80 14.14 -5.69
C VAL A 728 14.10 14.99 -5.70
N VAL A 729 15.21 14.41 -5.24
CA VAL A 729 16.46 15.17 -5.00
C VAL A 729 17.65 14.65 -5.82
N TRP A 730 17.42 14.20 -7.04
CA TRP A 730 18.50 13.77 -7.95
C TRP A 730 19.59 14.85 -8.14
N TYR A 731 19.21 16.13 -8.11
CA TYR A 731 20.12 17.25 -8.25
C TYR A 731 21.19 17.35 -7.13
N TYR A 732 20.99 16.70 -5.97
CA TYR A 732 22.01 16.65 -4.90
C TYR A 732 23.24 15.86 -5.33
N LYS A 733 23.07 14.87 -6.20
CA LYS A 733 24.17 14.03 -6.68
C LYS A 733 25.33 14.84 -7.27
N ASP A 734 25.00 15.90 -8.01
CA ASP A 734 25.99 16.73 -8.73
C ASP A 734 26.28 18.05 -8.00
N ALA A 735 25.60 18.33 -6.90
CA ALA A 735 25.81 19.53 -6.11
C ALA A 735 27.13 19.45 -5.29
N THR A 736 27.98 20.41 -5.44
CA THR A 736 29.34 20.43 -4.84
C THR A 736 29.35 20.19 -3.33
N ASP A 737 28.31 20.64 -2.66
CA ASP A 737 28.17 20.56 -1.20
C ASP A 737 27.80 19.17 -0.70
N TYR A 738 27.27 18.31 -1.58
CA TYR A 738 26.74 16.96 -1.26
C TYR A 738 27.58 15.82 -1.86
N VAL A 739 28.34 16.09 -2.89
CA VAL A 739 29.02 15.05 -3.70
C VAL A 739 29.95 14.13 -2.89
N GLY A 740 30.56 14.60 -1.82
CA GLY A 740 31.42 13.78 -0.95
C GLY A 740 30.66 12.69 -0.19
N ILE A 741 29.33 12.82 0.00
CA ILE A 741 28.48 11.81 0.62
C ILE A 741 28.35 10.64 -0.36
N PHE A 742 27.92 10.93 -1.58
CA PHE A 742 27.76 9.93 -2.63
C PHE A 742 29.05 9.14 -2.90
N GLU A 743 30.19 9.84 -2.97
CA GLU A 743 31.51 9.20 -3.15
C GLU A 743 31.83 8.21 -2.02
N ALA A 744 31.50 8.55 -0.76
CA ALA A 744 31.71 7.66 0.37
C ALA A 744 30.81 6.40 0.28
N TYR A 745 29.52 6.59 0.00
CA TYR A 745 28.59 5.46 -0.19
C TYR A 745 29.04 4.56 -1.34
N GLN A 746 29.30 5.14 -2.50
CA GLN A 746 29.72 4.41 -3.69
C GLN A 746 31.01 3.61 -3.46
N ALA A 747 32.01 4.21 -2.84
CA ALA A 747 33.27 3.54 -2.54
C ALA A 747 33.06 2.35 -1.60
N MET A 748 32.30 2.54 -0.51
CA MET A 748 32.07 1.47 0.48
C MET A 748 31.15 0.36 -0.03
N CYS A 749 30.11 0.68 -0.76
CA CYS A 749 29.23 -0.33 -1.37
C CYS A 749 30.00 -1.19 -2.39
N ASN A 750 30.81 -0.55 -3.26
CA ASN A 750 31.62 -1.29 -4.22
C ASN A 750 32.71 -2.14 -3.55
N LEU A 751 33.32 -1.68 -2.45
CA LEU A 751 34.23 -2.50 -1.65
C LEU A 751 33.57 -3.79 -1.17
N ARG A 752 32.36 -3.68 -0.61
CA ARG A 752 31.59 -4.85 -0.16
C ARG A 752 31.25 -5.79 -1.30
N ARG A 753 30.75 -5.23 -2.40
CA ARG A 753 30.35 -6.00 -3.60
C ARG A 753 31.51 -6.75 -4.22
N ASN A 754 32.67 -6.12 -4.30
CA ASN A 754 33.85 -6.70 -4.95
C ASN A 754 34.67 -7.61 -4.03
N ASN A 755 34.45 -7.53 -2.71
CA ASN A 755 35.18 -8.31 -1.72
C ASN A 755 34.25 -9.00 -0.71
N PRO A 756 33.22 -9.77 -1.13
CA PRO A 756 32.25 -10.34 -0.21
C PRO A 756 32.92 -11.24 0.84
N ASP A 757 33.90 -12.04 0.47
CA ASP A 757 34.64 -12.93 1.36
C ASP A 757 35.36 -12.15 2.48
N LEU A 758 35.90 -10.96 2.20
CA LEU A 758 36.55 -10.12 3.22
C LEU A 758 35.54 -9.69 4.30
N PHE A 759 34.30 -9.36 3.93
CA PHE A 759 33.26 -8.94 4.87
C PHE A 759 32.57 -10.11 5.58
N ILE A 760 32.54 -11.30 4.97
CA ILE A 760 31.88 -12.50 5.53
C ILE A 760 32.84 -13.27 6.44
N ASN A 761 34.08 -13.48 5.99
CA ASN A 761 35.04 -14.36 6.64
C ASN A 761 36.22 -13.61 7.28
N GLY A 762 36.29 -12.29 7.11
CA GLY A 762 37.38 -11.48 7.63
C GLY A 762 37.26 -11.23 9.14
N THR A 763 38.42 -11.00 9.75
CA THR A 763 38.51 -10.57 11.16
C THR A 763 38.17 -9.07 11.24
N PHE A 764 37.08 -8.74 11.89
CA PHE A 764 36.63 -7.38 12.15
C PHE A 764 37.16 -6.89 13.50
N THR A 765 37.69 -5.67 13.50
CA THR A 765 38.13 -4.96 14.74
C THR A 765 37.66 -3.51 14.68
N GLN A 766 37.16 -2.99 15.77
CA GLN A 766 36.76 -1.60 15.87
C GLN A 766 37.30 -0.94 17.14
N VAL A 767 37.49 0.38 17.10
CA VAL A 767 37.82 1.21 18.27
C VAL A 767 36.95 2.45 18.22
N GLY A 768 36.34 2.77 19.33
CA GLY A 768 35.62 4.04 19.53
C GLY A 768 34.20 4.11 18.95
N MET A 769 33.71 3.09 18.26
CA MET A 769 32.31 3.09 17.77
C MET A 769 31.28 3.06 18.92
N ASN A 770 31.68 2.45 20.06
CA ASN A 770 30.87 2.36 21.28
C ASN A 770 30.96 3.60 22.19
N THR A 771 31.86 4.54 21.92
CA THR A 771 32.04 5.68 22.80
C THR A 771 31.00 6.78 22.54
N GLN A 772 30.63 7.43 23.63
CA GLN A 772 29.83 8.67 23.60
C GLN A 772 30.72 9.91 23.74
N SER A 773 31.93 9.86 23.16
CA SER A 773 32.89 10.95 23.17
C SER A 773 33.55 11.09 21.80
N PHE A 774 33.58 12.28 21.25
CA PHE A 774 34.30 12.59 20.02
C PHE A 774 35.80 12.89 20.25
N SER A 775 36.25 12.93 21.50
CA SER A 775 37.68 12.99 21.78
C SER A 775 38.40 11.69 21.40
N THR A 776 37.70 10.58 21.41
CA THR A 776 38.20 9.27 20.96
C THR A 776 38.05 9.14 19.45
N ASN A 777 39.12 8.83 18.76
CA ASN A 777 39.12 8.54 17.32
C ASN A 777 38.36 7.23 17.08
N ARG A 778 37.72 7.12 15.91
CA ARG A 778 37.06 5.87 15.50
C ARG A 778 37.87 5.14 14.46
N ILE A 779 38.05 3.85 14.65
CA ILE A 779 38.87 3.00 13.77
C ILE A 779 38.08 1.75 13.46
N ILE A 780 38.06 1.36 12.20
CA ILE A 780 37.50 0.11 11.72
C ILE A 780 38.57 -0.58 10.90
N ARG A 781 38.78 -1.87 11.16
CA ARG A 781 39.72 -2.70 10.45
C ARG A 781 39.12 -4.04 10.12
N ILE A 782 39.29 -4.48 8.89
CA ILE A 782 38.89 -5.81 8.43
C ILE A 782 40.09 -6.43 7.70
N ASN A 783 40.41 -7.68 8.01
CA ASN A 783 41.48 -8.39 7.30
C ASN A 783 41.12 -9.87 7.08
N ASN A 784 41.51 -10.39 5.90
CA ASN A 784 41.38 -11.78 5.54
C ASN A 784 42.52 -12.16 4.56
N GLY A 785 43.41 -13.04 4.98
CA GLY A 785 44.59 -13.44 4.20
C GLY A 785 45.50 -12.24 3.95
N ASP A 786 45.72 -11.88 2.71
CA ASP A 786 46.56 -10.79 2.25
C ASP A 786 45.79 -9.45 2.04
N ARG A 787 44.47 -9.52 2.13
CA ARG A 787 43.56 -8.37 2.02
C ARG A 787 43.32 -7.74 3.37
N GLU A 788 43.48 -6.44 3.46
CA GLU A 788 43.23 -5.65 4.65
C GLU A 788 42.64 -4.29 4.28
N ILE A 789 41.63 -3.86 5.02
CA ILE A 789 41.04 -2.49 4.97
C ILE A 789 41.17 -1.87 6.35
N ILE A 790 41.48 -0.57 6.44
CA ILE A 790 41.42 0.21 7.65
C ILE A 790 40.82 1.58 7.37
N ALA A 791 39.84 2.00 8.19
CA ALA A 791 39.33 3.36 8.26
C ALA A 791 39.85 4.04 9.51
N LEU A 792 40.43 5.22 9.36
CA LEU A 792 40.85 6.11 10.42
C LEU A 792 39.97 7.36 10.40
N ILE A 793 39.26 7.65 11.48
CA ILE A 793 38.19 8.66 11.54
C ILE A 793 38.43 9.60 12.71
N ASN A 794 38.40 10.91 12.45
CA ASN A 794 38.35 11.95 13.48
C ASN A 794 36.90 12.47 13.61
N PRO A 795 36.14 12.04 14.63
CA PRO A 795 34.75 12.40 14.80
C PRO A 795 34.50 13.79 15.42
N ASN A 796 35.55 14.55 15.78
CA ASN A 796 35.40 15.89 16.30
C ASN A 796 34.61 16.78 15.35
N VAL A 797 33.72 17.60 15.91
CA VAL A 797 32.95 18.58 15.15
C VAL A 797 33.82 19.73 14.66
N ASP A 798 34.68 20.23 15.52
CA ASP A 798 35.59 21.36 15.29
C ASP A 798 36.95 21.07 15.91
N GLY A 799 37.92 21.92 15.59
CA GLY A 799 39.23 21.86 16.17
C GLY A 799 40.35 21.48 15.18
N ALA A 800 41.57 21.35 15.70
CA ALA A 800 42.74 20.99 14.91
C ALA A 800 42.70 19.54 14.41
N ALA A 801 43.42 19.24 13.35
CA ALA A 801 43.65 17.89 12.87
C ALA A 801 44.28 17.02 13.96
N LYS A 802 43.92 15.76 14.02
CA LYS A 802 44.48 14.75 14.94
C LYS A 802 45.31 13.72 14.18
N ASN A 803 46.45 13.36 14.77
CA ASN A 803 47.19 12.20 14.30
C ASN A 803 46.49 10.91 14.74
N VAL A 804 45.70 10.34 13.83
CA VAL A 804 45.00 9.08 14.03
C VAL A 804 45.86 7.94 13.51
N GLY A 805 46.13 6.95 14.31
CA GLY A 805 46.93 5.81 13.90
C GLY A 805 46.50 4.50 14.53
N TYR A 806 46.77 3.40 13.85
CA TYR A 806 46.46 2.06 14.32
C TYR A 806 47.43 1.02 13.73
N SER A 807 47.45 -0.14 14.36
CA SER A 807 48.24 -1.27 13.92
C SER A 807 47.59 -2.03 12.75
N VAL A 808 48.34 -2.27 11.72
CA VAL A 808 47.93 -3.02 10.50
C VAL A 808 48.85 -4.23 10.30
N GLN A 809 48.41 -5.19 9.52
CA GLN A 809 49.15 -6.45 9.29
C GLN A 809 49.66 -6.56 7.87
N LYS A 810 48.92 -6.10 6.89
CA LYS A 810 49.20 -6.27 5.45
C LYS A 810 49.36 -4.93 4.72
N ILE A 811 48.72 -3.87 5.23
CA ILE A 811 48.91 -2.51 4.70
C ILE A 811 50.31 -2.00 5.08
N SER A 812 51.04 -1.47 4.10
CA SER A 812 52.41 -0.92 4.31
C SER A 812 52.68 0.22 3.32
N ALA A 813 53.83 0.87 3.45
CA ALA A 813 54.25 1.96 2.54
C ALA A 813 54.27 1.51 1.06
N SER A 814 54.63 0.25 0.79
CA SER A 814 54.66 -0.33 -0.58
C SER A 814 53.38 -1.01 -1.01
N ASN A 815 52.52 -1.40 -0.03
CA ASN A 815 51.28 -2.16 -0.28
C ASN A 815 50.08 -1.44 0.36
N HIS A 816 49.75 -0.25 -0.12
CA HIS A 816 48.55 0.48 0.27
C HIS A 816 47.97 1.24 -0.91
N GLN A 817 46.70 1.55 -0.79
CA GLN A 817 45.99 2.50 -1.63
C GLN A 817 44.91 3.21 -0.80
N ILE A 818 44.59 4.43 -1.18
CA ILE A 818 43.52 5.20 -0.61
C ILE A 818 42.24 4.78 -1.33
N LEU A 819 41.30 4.14 -0.59
CA LEU A 819 40.03 3.66 -1.11
C LEU A 819 38.98 4.77 -1.06
N SER A 820 39.06 5.62 -0.05
CA SER A 820 38.18 6.80 0.12
C SER A 820 38.79 7.74 1.13
N SER A 821 38.51 9.03 1.01
CA SER A 821 38.90 10.04 2.01
C SER A 821 37.95 11.22 2.01
N SER A 822 37.84 11.89 3.14
CA SER A 822 37.08 13.13 3.23
C SER A 822 37.71 14.25 2.41
N ARG A 823 36.89 15.08 1.79
CA ARG A 823 37.32 16.16 0.88
C ARG A 823 38.20 17.24 1.54
N ASN A 824 38.18 17.34 2.87
CA ASN A 824 39.04 18.23 3.63
C ASN A 824 40.39 17.61 4.07
N LEU A 825 40.65 16.38 3.69
CA LEU A 825 41.92 15.70 4.00
C LEU A 825 42.99 16.14 3.01
N THR A 826 44.09 16.70 3.52
CA THR A 826 45.25 17.11 2.70
C THR A 826 46.52 16.32 3.05
N ALA A 827 46.51 15.64 4.21
CA ALA A 827 47.65 14.87 4.67
C ALA A 827 47.72 13.49 4.04
N THR A 828 48.92 13.00 3.74
CA THR A 828 49.20 11.64 3.31
C THR A 828 49.42 10.71 4.50
N PRO A 829 49.06 9.42 4.42
CA PRO A 829 49.34 8.46 5.48
C PRO A 829 50.87 8.19 5.58
N THR A 830 51.34 7.97 6.79
CA THR A 830 52.71 7.59 7.10
C THR A 830 52.76 6.22 7.75
N PHE A 831 53.86 5.51 7.54
CA PHE A 831 54.03 4.12 8.00
C PHE A 831 55.28 4.01 8.86
N SER A 832 55.14 3.36 10.02
CA SER A 832 56.24 3.04 10.91
C SER A 832 56.07 1.64 11.48
N GLY A 833 56.87 0.69 11.01
CA GLY A 833 56.68 -0.73 11.29
C GLY A 833 55.25 -1.20 10.88
N THR A 834 54.54 -1.77 11.79
CA THR A 834 53.10 -2.20 11.61
C THR A 834 52.10 -1.10 11.89
N THR A 835 52.51 0.17 12.06
CA THR A 835 51.59 1.25 12.40
C THR A 835 51.40 2.18 11.22
N VAL A 836 50.15 2.41 10.80
CA VAL A 836 49.79 3.50 9.89
C VAL A 836 49.24 4.68 10.71
N LYS A 837 49.62 5.91 10.31
CA LYS A 837 49.16 7.17 10.89
C LYS A 837 48.81 8.18 9.81
N CYS A 838 47.77 8.97 10.06
CA CYS A 838 47.43 10.11 9.21
C CYS A 838 46.95 11.29 10.07
N SER A 839 47.32 12.54 9.68
CA SER A 839 46.78 13.73 10.29
C SER A 839 45.41 14.05 9.71
N ILE A 840 44.36 13.74 10.44
CA ILE A 840 43.00 13.81 9.97
C ILE A 840 42.29 15.05 10.54
N PRO A 841 41.78 15.97 9.71
CA PRO A 841 41.04 17.13 10.17
C PRO A 841 39.74 16.75 10.91
N ALA A 842 39.21 17.67 11.68
CA ALA A 842 37.89 17.50 12.28
C ALA A 842 36.83 17.16 11.20
N ASN A 843 35.90 16.26 11.49
CA ASN A 843 34.95 15.68 10.54
C ASN A 843 35.60 14.96 9.34
N GLY A 844 36.89 14.59 9.44
CA GLY A 844 37.62 13.92 8.39
C GLY A 844 37.78 12.42 8.61
N TYR A 845 38.09 11.72 7.53
CA TYR A 845 38.39 10.29 7.53
C TYR A 845 39.32 9.94 6.36
N ILE A 846 39.96 8.79 6.47
CA ILE A 846 40.64 8.09 5.39
C ILE A 846 40.38 6.60 5.49
N VAL A 847 40.13 5.96 4.35
CA VAL A 847 40.03 4.50 4.24
C VAL A 847 41.20 4.02 3.36
N LEU A 848 42.01 3.15 3.90
CA LEU A 848 43.14 2.53 3.20
C LEU A 848 42.87 1.03 3.02
N GLY A 849 43.34 0.48 1.93
CA GLY A 849 43.34 -0.96 1.68
C GLY A 849 44.67 -1.44 1.13
N THR A 850 44.89 -2.74 1.20
CA THR A 850 45.95 -3.39 0.40
C THR A 850 45.61 -3.28 -1.09
N LYS A 851 46.60 -3.34 -1.98
CA LYS A 851 46.37 -3.30 -3.43
C LYS A 851 45.41 -4.43 -3.91
N SER A 852 45.52 -5.61 -3.33
CA SER A 852 44.66 -6.77 -3.60
C SER A 852 43.15 -6.55 -3.35
N VAL A 853 42.77 -5.52 -2.56
CA VAL A 853 41.36 -5.18 -2.29
C VAL A 853 40.63 -4.62 -3.52
N LEU A 854 41.33 -3.97 -4.46
CA LEU A 854 40.73 -3.50 -5.71
C LEU A 854 40.74 -4.54 -6.83
N GLY A 855 41.23 -5.76 -6.57
CA GLY A 855 41.37 -6.79 -7.60
C GLY A 855 42.38 -6.42 -8.70
N VAL A 856 43.26 -5.47 -8.42
CA VAL A 856 44.44 -5.21 -9.23
C VAL A 856 45.55 -6.08 -8.65
N ASP A 857 45.48 -7.36 -8.87
CA ASP A 857 46.67 -8.17 -8.93
C ASP A 857 47.50 -7.59 -10.08
N ASP A 858 48.78 -7.33 -9.86
CA ASP A 858 49.70 -7.18 -10.97
C ASP A 858 49.45 -8.41 -11.86
N VAL A 859 48.72 -8.25 -12.95
CA VAL A 859 48.69 -9.23 -13.99
C VAL A 859 50.11 -9.26 -14.52
N THR A 860 50.95 -10.12 -13.98
CA THR A 860 52.08 -10.63 -14.70
C THR A 860 51.50 -11.28 -15.93
N VAL A 861 51.47 -10.55 -17.02
CA VAL A 861 51.10 -11.08 -18.33
C VAL A 861 52.21 -12.01 -18.74
N ASP A 862 52.10 -13.25 -18.31
CA ASP A 862 52.66 -14.38 -19.02
C ASP A 862 51.72 -14.77 -20.15
N ALA A 863 51.45 -13.82 -21.05
CA ALA A 863 50.80 -14.08 -22.32
C ALA A 863 51.89 -13.97 -23.40
N ASP A 864 52.03 -15.04 -24.14
CA ASP A 864 52.79 -15.05 -25.40
C ASP A 864 52.36 -13.81 -26.23
N PRO A 865 53.27 -12.87 -26.53
CA PRO A 865 52.89 -11.61 -27.16
C PRO A 865 52.36 -11.73 -28.59
N SER A 866 52.28 -12.96 -29.13
CA SER A 866 51.98 -13.20 -30.56
C SER A 866 50.48 -13.42 -30.86
N THR A 867 49.55 -13.54 -29.83
CA THR A 867 48.11 -13.87 -30.06
C THR A 867 47.12 -12.94 -29.36
N ALA A 868 47.55 -11.90 -28.65
CA ALA A 868 46.62 -11.01 -27.91
C ALA A 868 46.01 -9.95 -28.83
N VAL A 869 44.68 -9.91 -28.88
CA VAL A 869 43.92 -8.82 -29.48
C VAL A 869 44.25 -7.51 -28.75
N LYS A 870 44.76 -6.49 -29.49
CA LYS A 870 44.99 -5.16 -28.93
C LYS A 870 43.82 -4.23 -29.29
N VAL A 871 43.27 -3.56 -28.27
CA VAL A 871 42.17 -2.58 -28.47
C VAL A 871 42.67 -1.20 -28.03
N TYR A 872 42.63 -0.21 -28.96
CA TYR A 872 43.10 1.16 -28.70
C TYR A 872 42.28 2.15 -29.53
N ALA A 873 42.41 3.45 -29.24
CA ALA A 873 41.78 4.52 -30.01
C ALA A 873 42.78 5.12 -31.01
N ASP A 874 42.33 5.34 -32.24
CA ASP A 874 43.02 6.19 -33.23
C ASP A 874 42.02 7.30 -33.67
N GLY A 875 42.23 8.49 -33.17
CA GLY A 875 41.27 9.56 -33.27
C GLY A 875 39.94 9.18 -32.65
N ARG A 876 38.89 9.15 -33.43
CA ARG A 876 37.51 8.71 -32.99
C ARG A 876 37.17 7.27 -33.37
N GLU A 877 38.13 6.55 -33.89
CA GLU A 877 37.97 5.14 -34.18
C GLU A 877 38.53 4.27 -33.07
N ILE A 878 37.83 3.24 -32.70
CA ILE A 878 38.28 2.17 -31.82
C ILE A 878 38.86 1.08 -32.72
N VAL A 879 40.14 0.88 -32.65
CA VAL A 879 40.87 -0.11 -33.46
C VAL A 879 41.05 -1.38 -32.65
N ILE A 880 40.68 -2.51 -33.26
CA ILE A 880 40.90 -3.86 -32.72
C ILE A 880 41.92 -4.55 -33.64
N ALA A 881 43.15 -4.70 -33.15
CA ALA A 881 44.25 -5.34 -33.88
C ALA A 881 44.41 -6.78 -33.39
N GLY A 882 44.19 -7.74 -34.28
CA GLY A 882 44.16 -9.18 -34.02
C GLY A 882 42.92 -9.85 -34.62
N GLU A 883 42.93 -11.19 -34.69
CA GLU A 883 41.72 -11.91 -35.14
C GLU A 883 40.69 -11.95 -34.01
N TYR A 884 39.43 -11.63 -34.32
CA TYR A 884 38.29 -11.70 -33.40
C TYR A 884 37.02 -12.09 -34.14
N THR A 885 36.04 -12.63 -33.40
CA THR A 885 34.76 -13.09 -33.93
C THR A 885 33.64 -12.10 -33.66
N THR A 886 33.64 -11.50 -32.47
CA THR A 886 32.62 -10.56 -32.02
C THR A 886 33.24 -9.33 -31.33
N ALA A 887 32.72 -8.14 -31.62
CA ALA A 887 33.06 -6.95 -30.85
C ALA A 887 31.84 -6.07 -30.64
N THR A 888 31.70 -5.51 -29.43
CA THR A 888 30.67 -4.54 -29.09
C THR A 888 31.31 -3.39 -28.32
N VAL A 889 30.80 -2.18 -28.55
CA VAL A 889 31.29 -0.95 -27.91
C VAL A 889 30.18 -0.32 -27.09
N TYR A 890 30.51 0.04 -25.86
CA TYR A 890 29.61 0.75 -24.95
C TYR A 890 30.26 2.03 -24.46
N ASN A 891 29.50 3.10 -24.33
CA ASN A 891 29.95 4.27 -23.60
C ASN A 891 29.92 4.03 -22.08
N VAL A 892 30.43 4.97 -21.30
CA VAL A 892 30.46 4.85 -19.83
C VAL A 892 29.07 4.79 -19.18
N ALA A 893 28.01 5.20 -19.88
CA ALA A 893 26.64 5.08 -19.45
C ALA A 893 26.03 3.70 -19.78
N GLY A 894 26.82 2.78 -20.35
CA GLY A 894 26.36 1.44 -20.77
C GLY A 894 25.56 1.41 -22.07
N ALA A 895 25.45 2.53 -22.77
CA ALA A 895 24.75 2.57 -24.06
C ALA A 895 25.61 1.97 -25.16
N LEU A 896 25.06 1.00 -25.89
CA LEU A 896 25.67 0.36 -27.05
C LEU A 896 25.91 1.40 -28.14
N GLN A 897 27.14 1.42 -28.69
CA GLN A 897 27.50 2.25 -29.84
C GLN A 897 27.28 1.48 -31.15
N PRO A 898 26.77 2.14 -32.20
CA PRO A 898 26.39 1.44 -33.43
C PRO A 898 27.59 0.98 -34.28
N SER A 899 28.80 1.47 -33.95
CA SER A 899 30.02 1.14 -34.67
C SER A 899 31.28 1.33 -33.80
N LEU A 900 32.42 0.90 -34.32
CA LEU A 900 33.75 1.17 -33.73
C LEU A 900 34.16 2.66 -33.87
N SER A 901 33.48 3.41 -34.74
CA SER A 901 33.68 4.87 -34.88
C SER A 901 32.68 5.57 -33.95
N VAL A 902 33.18 6.32 -32.98
CA VAL A 902 32.36 6.94 -31.94
C VAL A 902 32.23 8.46 -32.12
N SER A 903 31.07 8.99 -31.84
CA SER A 903 30.71 10.39 -32.13
C SER A 903 31.31 11.41 -31.17
N ALA A 904 31.69 11.00 -29.94
CA ALA A 904 32.19 11.88 -28.90
C ALA A 904 33.51 11.38 -28.27
N PRO A 905 34.36 12.27 -27.78
CA PRO A 905 35.46 11.87 -26.91
C PRO A 905 34.92 11.28 -25.59
N GLY A 906 35.63 10.33 -25.03
CA GLY A 906 35.21 9.71 -23.77
C GLY A 906 35.88 8.36 -23.53
N LEU A 907 35.55 7.76 -22.37
CA LEU A 907 35.93 6.39 -22.08
C LEU A 907 34.88 5.46 -22.64
N TYR A 908 35.31 4.41 -23.35
CA TYR A 908 34.48 3.36 -23.92
C TYR A 908 34.88 2.01 -23.37
N ILE A 909 33.91 1.11 -23.25
CA ILE A 909 34.13 -0.30 -22.93
C ILE A 909 33.91 -1.08 -24.21
N VAL A 910 34.91 -1.76 -24.67
CA VAL A 910 34.89 -2.59 -25.89
C VAL A 910 34.97 -4.05 -25.44
N THR A 911 33.96 -4.82 -25.74
CA THR A 911 34.03 -6.28 -25.51
C THR A 911 34.43 -6.95 -26.82
N VAL A 912 35.48 -7.73 -26.78
CA VAL A 912 36.00 -8.51 -27.91
C VAL A 912 36.02 -9.97 -27.50
N ASP A 913 35.25 -10.80 -28.18
CA ASP A 913 35.06 -12.23 -27.86
C ASP A 913 34.81 -12.53 -26.36
N GLY A 914 33.97 -11.66 -25.73
CA GLY A 914 33.62 -11.76 -24.31
C GLY A 914 34.63 -11.10 -23.35
N THR A 915 35.78 -10.64 -23.81
CA THR A 915 36.78 -9.95 -23.00
C THR A 915 36.56 -8.42 -23.06
N ALA A 916 36.50 -7.74 -21.93
CA ALA A 916 36.25 -6.31 -21.87
C ALA A 916 37.55 -5.50 -21.85
N HIS A 917 37.69 -4.51 -22.73
CA HIS A 917 38.78 -3.57 -22.84
C HIS A 917 38.30 -2.14 -22.58
N LYS A 918 39.09 -1.35 -21.86
CA LYS A 918 38.79 0.09 -21.66
C LYS A 918 39.58 0.92 -22.66
N VAL A 919 38.89 1.75 -23.44
CA VAL A 919 39.51 2.59 -24.49
C VAL A 919 39.14 4.03 -24.25
N LEU A 920 40.16 4.89 -24.10
CA LEU A 920 39.96 6.34 -23.99
C LEU A 920 40.07 6.96 -25.40
N VAL A 921 38.97 7.43 -25.94
CA VAL A 921 38.91 8.22 -27.18
C VAL A 921 39.04 9.68 -26.84
N ARG A 922 40.00 10.37 -27.46
CA ARG A 922 40.36 11.80 -27.17
C ARG A 922 39.77 12.77 -28.19
#